data_31d7e63ca9e41ed813c5e146e45e8193
#
_entry.id   31d7e63ca9e41ed813c5e146e45e8193
#
_cell.length_a   1.000
_cell.length_b   1.000
_cell.length_c   1.000
_cell.angle_alpha   90.00
_cell.angle_beta   90.00
_cell.angle_gamma   90.00
#
_symmetry.space_group_name_H-M   'P 1'
#
loop_
_entity.id
_entity.type
_entity.pdbx_description
1 polymer ?
#
loop_
_entity_poly.entity_id
_entity_poly.type
_entity_poly.pdbx_seq_one_letter_code
_entity_poly.pdbx_strand_id
1 'polypeptide(L)'
;MANEYKKTTNLPNTGFPMRASLAQNEPQRLADWDQNNVYELLLKKNEGHDKFVLHDGPPYANGPIHLGHAQNKISKDIINRYKAMQGFQTPYVPGWDCHGQPIEHKVEQMLGTEKFNQLSTEKIRELCRKMAVEQVDTQRQGFKRLGVLGEWDNPYLTYVNDYDATDVEIFKAIYDKGSVYRGTKPVHWCTHDHTALSEAEIEYHDVTSTAIFVRFELTTVPEGLEAYAGKTWVDIWTTTPWTMPADEAVILHPEANYVALELPDGHVEIVAEALAEKAAAKFGYTDWKLAQDSEGNTWKRTGVELAGNEYKQPIFGDLGNTGKFIYAEYVTLDDGTGVVHSAPGHGVDDYNAGVRFDIPQTMPVDDDGHFFKGDGQGTGGPFSGMEVNEANPVIVQWLKDRGTLILAEEITHSYPHCWRCKEPVIFRATSQWFVSMDKTGLRQQAAEELTKVKFYPANAVKRIGSMVEGRPDWCISRQRNWGVPIPAFTCEDCGETVINDQTLDAVIKLFREKGSDAWFTDDPKTYLGDACVCPKCGGHNLKANKDILDVWWDSGVSHTAVCKHRPNLKFPADMYLEGSDQHRGWFMSSLMTSVGAYGVAPYKSVVSQGFTLDGQGRKMSKSLGNVIDPNAVCAERGADVLRLWVASVDTSTDVPCDDAILSQVGDAYRRFRNTLRFLLGELEGQFDPATDAVAVADLEEYDRLVLARMCEVHAAVTEAYEGYRFNNVFRTLYDYIIELSNGYLNATKDRMYCDAADSATRRSAQTVWAEILSMLVHDLQPILVYTTDEAMQFLPESMRDGQKYAALLDWYKAPMSTDEYTALLPAYQVLVDARAAYTKAYETALEAGVVTEKTTQATRAEVTLTAEQAASISHAGLDFAEAFVCSEVTVSEGSELSVSVYPANGERCDRCWNYRELGEDHLCHRCHDVVA
;
A
#
# COMPACT_ATOMS: atom_id res chain seq x y z
N MET A 1 -4.10 -62.12 19.54
CA MET A 1 -5.09 -61.42 20.36
C MET A 1 -5.08 -59.91 20.11
N ALA A 2 -3.98 -59.14 20.22
CA ALA A 2 -3.96 -57.68 20.00
C ALA A 2 -4.44 -57.20 18.58
N ASN A 3 -4.46 -58.06 17.55
CA ASN A 3 -4.94 -57.75 16.21
C ASN A 3 -6.46 -57.99 16.02
N GLU A 4 -7.10 -58.66 16.96
CA GLU A 4 -8.52 -59.01 16.91
C GLU A 4 -9.41 -57.86 17.35
N TYR A 5 -9.02 -57.12 18.39
CA TYR A 5 -9.75 -55.98 18.93
C TYR A 5 -9.61 -54.71 18.11
N LYS A 6 -8.65 -54.60 17.21
CA LYS A 6 -8.48 -53.41 16.30
C LYS A 6 -9.71 -53.15 15.43
N LYS A 7 -10.49 -54.18 15.13
CA LYS A 7 -11.72 -54.05 14.33
C LYS A 7 -12.92 -53.54 15.14
N THR A 8 -12.82 -53.46 16.45
CA THR A 8 -13.89 -53.00 17.34
C THR A 8 -13.68 -51.54 17.78
N THR A 9 -12.62 -50.90 17.33
CA THR A 9 -12.35 -49.49 17.60
C THR A 9 -12.94 -48.57 16.58
N ASN A 10 -13.42 -47.38 16.99
CA ASN A 10 -13.93 -46.32 16.14
C ASN A 10 -12.73 -45.50 15.59
N LEU A 11 -12.14 -45.98 14.49
CA LEU A 11 -11.00 -45.31 13.91
C LEU A 11 -11.43 -44.15 12.98
N PRO A 12 -10.61 -43.06 12.88
CA PRO A 12 -10.91 -41.97 11.97
C PRO A 12 -11.13 -42.41 10.53
N ASN A 13 -12.21 -41.95 9.91
CA ASN A 13 -12.53 -42.22 8.52
C ASN A 13 -13.14 -40.99 7.86
N THR A 14 -12.52 -40.49 6.76
CA THR A 14 -13.05 -39.38 6.02
C THR A 14 -12.70 -39.45 4.55
N GLY A 15 -13.61 -38.98 3.72
CA GLY A 15 -13.40 -38.77 2.30
C GLY A 15 -12.48 -37.61 2.01
N PHE A 16 -12.21 -36.69 2.96
CA PHE A 16 -11.33 -35.54 2.78
C PHE A 16 -9.90 -35.98 2.45
N PRO A 17 -9.35 -35.61 1.27
CA PRO A 17 -8.08 -36.17 0.80
C PRO A 17 -6.89 -35.80 1.68
N MET A 18 -5.99 -36.77 1.89
CA MET A 18 -4.75 -36.50 2.66
C MET A 18 -3.86 -35.48 1.95
N ARG A 19 -3.76 -35.56 0.61
CA ARG A 19 -2.99 -34.61 -0.20
C ARG A 19 -3.90 -33.52 -0.73
N ALA A 20 -3.53 -32.26 -0.50
CA ALA A 20 -4.30 -31.12 -0.96
C ALA A 20 -4.33 -31.03 -2.50
N SER A 21 -3.22 -31.34 -3.18
CA SER A 21 -3.06 -31.17 -4.63
C SER A 21 -3.59 -29.83 -5.12
N LEU A 22 -3.26 -28.73 -4.42
CA LEU A 22 -3.84 -27.39 -4.61
C LEU A 22 -3.71 -26.92 -6.05
N ALA A 23 -2.53 -27.08 -6.66
CA ALA A 23 -2.27 -26.67 -8.04
C ALA A 23 -3.28 -27.27 -9.05
N GLN A 24 -3.83 -28.47 -8.76
CA GLN A 24 -4.81 -29.18 -9.60
C GLN A 24 -6.24 -28.94 -9.15
N ASN A 25 -6.51 -28.92 -7.84
CA ASN A 25 -7.87 -28.86 -7.29
C ASN A 25 -8.44 -27.44 -7.28
N GLU A 26 -7.63 -26.41 -7.01
CA GLU A 26 -8.08 -25.03 -6.95
C GLU A 26 -8.67 -24.53 -8.29
N PRO A 27 -8.05 -24.78 -9.46
CA PRO A 27 -8.67 -24.39 -10.74
C PRO A 27 -10.03 -25.04 -11.00
N GLN A 28 -10.24 -26.27 -10.54
CA GLN A 28 -11.53 -26.95 -10.68
C GLN A 28 -12.60 -26.31 -9.79
N ARG A 29 -12.24 -25.93 -8.55
CA ARG A 29 -13.15 -25.19 -7.65
C ARG A 29 -13.48 -23.80 -8.19
N LEU A 30 -12.48 -23.10 -8.68
CA LEU A 30 -12.69 -21.80 -9.31
C LEU A 30 -13.68 -21.90 -10.48
N ALA A 31 -13.55 -22.93 -11.31
CA ALA A 31 -14.47 -23.18 -12.40
C ALA A 31 -15.90 -23.50 -11.90
N ASP A 32 -16.04 -24.27 -10.80
CA ASP A 32 -17.34 -24.53 -10.15
C ASP A 32 -17.94 -23.24 -9.59
N TRP A 33 -17.14 -22.38 -8.97
CA TRP A 33 -17.61 -21.06 -8.46
C TRP A 33 -18.09 -20.16 -9.60
N ASP A 34 -17.35 -20.07 -10.69
CA ASP A 34 -17.74 -19.30 -11.90
C ASP A 34 -19.02 -19.85 -12.50
N GLN A 35 -19.12 -21.15 -12.69
CA GLN A 35 -20.29 -21.82 -13.29
C GLN A 35 -21.56 -21.63 -12.43
N ASN A 36 -21.42 -21.58 -11.11
CA ASN A 36 -22.55 -21.44 -10.18
C ASN A 36 -22.73 -20.02 -9.67
N ASN A 37 -21.99 -19.04 -10.21
CA ASN A 37 -22.08 -17.61 -9.85
C ASN A 37 -21.99 -17.38 -8.31
N VAL A 38 -20.98 -17.95 -7.66
CA VAL A 38 -20.85 -17.91 -6.18
C VAL A 38 -20.81 -16.47 -5.66
N TYR A 39 -20.19 -15.53 -6.39
CA TYR A 39 -20.19 -14.12 -6.02
C TYR A 39 -21.60 -13.51 -6.02
N GLU A 40 -22.40 -13.79 -7.02
CA GLU A 40 -23.79 -13.33 -7.08
C GLU A 40 -24.65 -13.93 -5.96
N LEU A 41 -24.43 -15.22 -5.63
CA LEU A 41 -25.08 -15.87 -4.49
C LEU A 41 -24.73 -15.18 -3.17
N LEU A 42 -23.46 -14.77 -3.00
CA LEU A 42 -23.02 -14.05 -1.82
C LEU A 42 -23.71 -12.69 -1.70
N LEU A 43 -23.78 -11.91 -2.78
CA LEU A 43 -24.48 -10.62 -2.79
C LEU A 43 -25.96 -10.77 -2.52
N LYS A 44 -26.59 -11.81 -3.10
CA LYS A 44 -28.02 -12.08 -2.91
C LYS A 44 -28.31 -12.53 -1.47
N LYS A 45 -27.45 -13.34 -0.85
CA LYS A 45 -27.61 -13.76 0.55
C LYS A 45 -27.78 -12.58 1.49
N ASN A 46 -27.00 -11.53 1.28
CA ASN A 46 -26.99 -10.33 2.13
C ASN A 46 -27.77 -9.15 1.49
N GLU A 47 -28.65 -9.42 0.52
CA GLU A 47 -29.48 -8.41 -0.11
C GLU A 47 -30.40 -7.73 0.90
N GLY A 48 -30.43 -6.40 0.87
CA GLY A 48 -31.24 -5.58 1.80
C GLY A 48 -30.56 -5.29 3.15
N HIS A 49 -29.42 -5.88 3.43
CA HIS A 49 -28.59 -5.53 4.58
C HIS A 49 -27.72 -4.31 4.29
N ASP A 50 -27.06 -3.78 5.32
CA ASP A 50 -26.13 -2.66 5.18
C ASP A 50 -24.98 -3.03 4.24
N LYS A 51 -24.63 -2.08 3.35
CA LYS A 51 -23.51 -2.26 2.43
C LYS A 51 -22.17 -1.92 3.09
N PHE A 52 -21.17 -2.74 2.86
CA PHE A 52 -19.79 -2.39 3.07
C PHE A 52 -19.09 -2.31 1.70
N VAL A 53 -18.72 -1.09 1.30
CA VAL A 53 -18.08 -0.84 0.00
C VAL A 53 -16.60 -0.60 0.21
N LEU A 54 -15.79 -1.59 -0.14
CA LEU A 54 -14.35 -1.47 -0.33
C LEU A 54 -14.12 -1.13 -1.81
N HIS A 55 -13.78 0.13 -2.10
CA HIS A 55 -13.52 0.57 -3.46
C HIS A 55 -12.13 0.12 -3.91
N ASP A 56 -12.04 -0.42 -5.10
CA ASP A 56 -10.77 -0.93 -5.66
C ASP A 56 -9.95 0.19 -6.27
N GLY A 57 -8.67 0.32 -5.85
CA GLY A 57 -7.70 1.14 -6.57
C GLY A 57 -7.30 0.45 -7.86
N PRO A 58 -7.36 1.15 -9.00
CA PRO A 58 -7.16 0.52 -10.30
C PRO A 58 -5.66 0.31 -10.58
N PRO A 59 -5.18 -0.94 -10.75
CA PRO A 59 -3.83 -1.17 -11.25
C PRO A 59 -3.71 -0.72 -12.70
N TYR A 60 -2.49 -0.32 -13.13
CA TYR A 60 -2.21 -0.05 -14.53
C TYR A 60 -2.31 -1.31 -15.39
N ALA A 61 -3.00 -1.21 -16.51
CA ALA A 61 -3.16 -2.30 -17.48
C ALA A 61 -1.92 -2.41 -18.42
N ASN A 62 -0.73 -2.64 -17.85
CA ASN A 62 0.55 -2.57 -18.59
C ASN A 62 1.45 -3.81 -18.47
N GLY A 63 0.97 -4.89 -17.86
CA GLY A 63 1.71 -6.15 -17.69
C GLY A 63 0.99 -7.15 -16.80
N PRO A 64 1.55 -8.36 -16.59
CA PRO A 64 0.98 -9.36 -15.68
C PRO A 64 1.01 -8.88 -14.22
N ILE A 65 0.26 -9.57 -13.36
CA ILE A 65 0.27 -9.30 -11.92
C ILE A 65 1.64 -9.60 -11.31
N HIS A 66 2.03 -8.85 -10.29
CA HIS A 66 3.21 -9.07 -9.46
C HIS A 66 2.80 -9.32 -8.01
N LEU A 67 3.77 -9.66 -7.15
CA LEU A 67 3.51 -10.05 -5.76
C LEU A 67 2.79 -8.98 -4.95
N GLY A 68 3.10 -7.68 -5.17
CA GLY A 68 2.38 -6.58 -4.53
C GLY A 68 0.90 -6.51 -4.94
N HIS A 69 0.59 -6.80 -6.21
CA HIS A 69 -0.81 -6.95 -6.65
C HIS A 69 -1.52 -8.11 -5.94
N ALA A 70 -0.83 -9.25 -5.77
CA ALA A 70 -1.38 -10.40 -5.07
C ALA A 70 -1.65 -10.08 -3.59
N GLN A 71 -0.70 -9.47 -2.88
CA GLN A 71 -0.88 -9.01 -1.50
C GLN A 71 -2.09 -8.10 -1.36
N ASN A 72 -2.19 -7.09 -2.23
CA ASN A 72 -3.27 -6.11 -2.23
C ASN A 72 -4.64 -6.76 -2.44
N LYS A 73 -4.81 -7.53 -3.52
CA LYS A 73 -6.10 -8.15 -3.87
C LYS A 73 -6.52 -9.23 -2.87
N ILE A 74 -5.58 -10.01 -2.35
CA ILE A 74 -5.85 -11.00 -1.28
C ILE A 74 -6.33 -10.30 -0.01
N SER A 75 -5.67 -9.21 0.42
CA SER A 75 -6.08 -8.45 1.60
C SER A 75 -7.49 -7.87 1.47
N LYS A 76 -7.83 -7.32 0.30
CA LYS A 76 -9.19 -6.84 -0.01
C LYS A 76 -10.23 -7.97 0.05
N ASP A 77 -9.91 -9.13 -0.52
CA ASP A 77 -10.81 -10.28 -0.51
C ASP A 77 -11.02 -10.84 0.90
N ILE A 78 -9.97 -10.90 1.74
CA ILE A 78 -10.08 -11.28 3.15
C ILE A 78 -11.07 -10.36 3.88
N ILE A 79 -10.94 -9.04 3.70
CA ILE A 79 -11.85 -8.06 4.31
C ILE A 79 -13.28 -8.23 3.82
N ASN A 80 -13.48 -8.32 2.51
CA ASN A 80 -14.81 -8.46 1.92
C ASN A 80 -15.50 -9.74 2.37
N ARG A 81 -14.79 -10.88 2.41
CA ARG A 81 -15.34 -12.15 2.92
C ARG A 81 -15.71 -12.05 4.39
N TYR A 82 -14.81 -11.53 5.22
CA TYR A 82 -15.08 -11.35 6.63
C TYR A 82 -16.32 -10.46 6.87
N LYS A 83 -16.43 -9.32 6.15
CA LYS A 83 -17.59 -8.43 6.26
C LYS A 83 -18.88 -9.07 5.73
N ALA A 84 -18.79 -9.87 4.66
CA ALA A 84 -19.92 -10.65 4.17
C ALA A 84 -20.41 -11.70 5.19
N MET A 85 -19.50 -12.39 5.85
CA MET A 85 -19.83 -13.33 6.93
C MET A 85 -20.47 -12.63 8.14
N GLN A 86 -20.15 -11.34 8.38
CA GLN A 86 -20.83 -10.51 9.38
C GLN A 86 -22.23 -10.02 8.95
N GLY A 87 -22.68 -10.39 7.76
CA GLY A 87 -23.98 -10.03 7.23
C GLY A 87 -24.03 -8.75 6.40
N PHE A 88 -22.89 -8.08 6.13
CA PHE A 88 -22.89 -6.94 5.20
C PHE A 88 -23.03 -7.42 3.77
N GLN A 89 -23.75 -6.65 2.94
CA GLN A 89 -23.64 -6.78 1.50
C GLN A 89 -22.33 -6.13 1.04
N THR A 90 -21.45 -6.93 0.41
CA THR A 90 -20.08 -6.50 0.06
C THR A 90 -19.87 -6.45 -1.45
N PRO A 91 -20.48 -5.50 -2.17
CA PRO A 91 -20.27 -5.36 -3.60
C PRO A 91 -18.84 -4.90 -3.87
N TYR A 92 -18.08 -5.67 -4.64
CA TYR A 92 -16.71 -5.39 -5.01
C TYR A 92 -16.56 -5.33 -6.53
N VAL A 93 -16.32 -4.13 -7.05
CA VAL A 93 -16.13 -3.86 -8.47
C VAL A 93 -14.64 -3.63 -8.72
N PRO A 94 -13.92 -4.61 -9.30
CA PRO A 94 -12.53 -4.43 -9.67
C PRO A 94 -12.39 -3.39 -10.78
N GLY A 95 -11.24 -2.69 -10.83
CA GLY A 95 -11.00 -1.68 -11.83
C GLY A 95 -9.61 -1.70 -12.40
N TRP A 96 -9.42 -0.98 -13.52
CA TRP A 96 -8.12 -0.80 -14.16
C TRP A 96 -7.93 0.63 -14.64
N ASP A 97 -6.73 1.16 -14.36
CA ASP A 97 -6.24 2.39 -14.94
C ASP A 97 -5.62 2.08 -16.30
N CYS A 98 -6.27 2.56 -17.34
CA CYS A 98 -6.00 2.16 -18.72
C CYS A 98 -5.38 3.28 -19.57
N HIS A 99 -5.27 4.51 -19.04
CA HIS A 99 -4.75 5.68 -19.75
C HIS A 99 -3.30 6.03 -19.38
N GLY A 100 -2.81 7.07 -20.00
CA GLY A 100 -1.59 7.78 -19.66
C GLY A 100 -0.30 7.15 -20.17
N GLN A 101 0.77 7.78 -19.75
CA GLN A 101 2.16 7.41 -20.08
C GLN A 101 2.50 5.93 -19.83
N PRO A 102 2.00 5.23 -18.79
CA PRO A 102 2.33 3.82 -18.53
C PRO A 102 2.01 2.87 -19.68
N ILE A 103 0.91 3.12 -20.39
CA ILE A 103 0.46 2.29 -21.52
C ILE A 103 1.15 2.77 -22.80
N GLU A 104 1.17 4.09 -23.04
CA GLU A 104 1.76 4.69 -24.23
C GLU A 104 3.25 4.34 -24.37
N HIS A 105 4.02 4.47 -23.27
CA HIS A 105 5.43 4.09 -23.25
C HIS A 105 5.66 2.60 -23.54
N LYS A 106 4.74 1.73 -23.08
CA LYS A 106 4.82 0.30 -23.38
C LYS A 106 4.60 0.01 -24.88
N VAL A 107 3.66 0.72 -25.52
CA VAL A 107 3.44 0.63 -26.97
C VAL A 107 4.67 1.15 -27.73
N GLU A 108 5.25 2.26 -27.31
CA GLU A 108 6.47 2.82 -27.86
C GLU A 108 7.64 1.82 -27.78
N GLN A 109 7.88 1.21 -26.61
CA GLN A 109 8.91 0.19 -26.43
C GLN A 109 8.74 -1.00 -27.40
N MET A 110 7.50 -1.42 -27.67
CA MET A 110 7.21 -2.54 -28.56
C MET A 110 7.46 -2.20 -30.04
N LEU A 111 7.20 -0.96 -30.45
CA LEU A 111 7.34 -0.50 -31.83
C LEU A 111 8.73 0.06 -32.16
N GLY A 112 9.40 0.61 -31.15
CA GLY A 112 10.57 1.48 -31.24
C GLY A 112 10.19 2.94 -31.48
N THR A 113 10.90 3.88 -30.84
CA THR A 113 10.62 5.33 -30.82
C THR A 113 10.49 5.94 -32.22
N GLU A 114 11.35 5.57 -33.16
CA GLU A 114 11.30 6.10 -34.53
C GLU A 114 9.97 5.78 -35.25
N LYS A 115 9.48 4.54 -35.12
CA LYS A 115 8.20 4.15 -35.72
C LYS A 115 7.01 4.77 -34.97
N PHE A 116 7.11 4.82 -33.65
CA PHE A 116 6.06 5.41 -32.81
C PHE A 116 5.82 6.88 -33.17
N ASN A 117 6.87 7.69 -33.31
CA ASN A 117 6.80 9.10 -33.62
C ASN A 117 6.26 9.40 -35.05
N GLN A 118 6.19 8.39 -35.92
CA GLN A 118 5.60 8.51 -37.26
C GLN A 118 4.08 8.22 -37.31
N LEU A 119 3.50 7.77 -36.18
CA LEU A 119 2.08 7.42 -36.13
C LEU A 119 1.20 8.66 -35.88
N SER A 120 -0.03 8.62 -36.40
CA SER A 120 -1.04 9.61 -36.03
C SER A 120 -1.54 9.37 -34.60
N THR A 121 -2.07 10.42 -33.95
CA THR A 121 -2.70 10.32 -32.62
C THR A 121 -3.77 9.23 -32.56
N GLU A 122 -4.62 9.12 -33.60
CA GLU A 122 -5.68 8.11 -33.67
C GLU A 122 -5.08 6.68 -33.66
N LYS A 123 -3.96 6.49 -34.38
CA LYS A 123 -3.31 5.16 -34.44
C LYS A 123 -2.63 4.81 -33.14
N ILE A 124 -2.01 5.76 -32.45
CA ILE A 124 -1.45 5.58 -31.11
C ILE A 124 -2.56 5.19 -30.14
N ARG A 125 -3.68 5.91 -30.13
CA ARG A 125 -4.84 5.63 -29.27
C ARG A 125 -5.41 4.23 -29.50
N GLU A 126 -5.58 3.83 -30.77
CA GLU A 126 -6.01 2.46 -31.15
C GLU A 126 -5.09 1.38 -30.55
N LEU A 127 -3.77 1.55 -30.70
CA LEU A 127 -2.78 0.59 -30.21
C LEU A 127 -2.73 0.52 -28.69
N CYS A 128 -2.82 1.66 -28.00
CA CYS A 128 -2.86 1.75 -26.55
C CYS A 128 -4.13 1.07 -26.00
N ARG A 129 -5.29 1.34 -26.59
CA ARG A 129 -6.56 0.67 -26.24
C ARG A 129 -6.47 -0.84 -26.37
N LYS A 130 -5.93 -1.32 -27.51
CA LYS A 130 -5.74 -2.75 -27.74
C LYS A 130 -4.87 -3.38 -26.67
N MET A 131 -3.73 -2.76 -26.35
CA MET A 131 -2.84 -3.22 -25.29
C MET A 131 -3.54 -3.26 -23.94
N ALA A 132 -4.24 -2.19 -23.56
CA ALA A 132 -4.97 -2.12 -22.29
C ALA A 132 -5.97 -3.27 -22.15
N VAL A 133 -6.78 -3.54 -23.19
CA VAL A 133 -7.73 -4.67 -23.22
C VAL A 133 -7.06 -6.01 -22.97
N GLU A 134 -5.93 -6.28 -23.67
CA GLU A 134 -5.18 -7.54 -23.51
C GLU A 134 -4.60 -7.69 -22.11
N GLN A 135 -4.08 -6.59 -21.50
CA GLN A 135 -3.51 -6.65 -20.16
C GLN A 135 -4.58 -6.73 -19.07
N VAL A 136 -5.72 -6.07 -19.23
CA VAL A 136 -6.88 -6.22 -18.33
C VAL A 136 -7.29 -7.68 -18.23
N ASP A 137 -7.41 -8.39 -19.37
CA ASP A 137 -7.78 -9.82 -19.34
C ASP A 137 -6.71 -10.67 -18.66
N THR A 138 -5.43 -10.43 -18.98
CA THR A 138 -4.29 -11.13 -18.35
C THR A 138 -4.31 -10.97 -16.82
N GLN A 139 -4.50 -9.76 -16.32
CA GLN A 139 -4.55 -9.49 -14.89
C GLN A 139 -5.81 -10.05 -14.24
N ARG A 140 -6.97 -9.96 -14.91
CA ARG A 140 -8.24 -10.55 -14.45
C ARG A 140 -8.08 -12.04 -14.16
N GLN A 141 -7.50 -12.80 -15.09
CA GLN A 141 -7.24 -14.22 -14.90
C GLN A 141 -6.31 -14.48 -13.70
N GLY A 142 -5.26 -13.67 -13.56
CA GLY A 142 -4.35 -13.76 -12.42
C GLY A 142 -5.06 -13.50 -11.08
N PHE A 143 -5.89 -12.47 -10.99
CA PHE A 143 -6.64 -12.15 -9.78
C PHE A 143 -7.71 -13.19 -9.43
N LYS A 144 -8.45 -13.70 -10.43
CA LYS A 144 -9.39 -14.82 -10.22
C LYS A 144 -8.67 -16.06 -9.71
N ARG A 145 -7.47 -16.36 -10.23
CA ARG A 145 -6.66 -17.51 -9.79
C ARG A 145 -6.27 -17.43 -8.32
N LEU A 146 -6.14 -16.22 -7.74
CA LEU A 146 -5.92 -16.00 -6.31
C LEU A 146 -7.16 -16.32 -5.44
N GLY A 147 -8.30 -16.64 -6.05
CA GLY A 147 -9.56 -16.90 -5.34
C GLY A 147 -10.34 -15.64 -4.94
N VAL A 148 -10.00 -14.50 -5.52
CA VAL A 148 -10.67 -13.21 -5.23
C VAL A 148 -12.06 -13.20 -5.86
N LEU A 149 -13.10 -12.95 -5.07
CA LEU A 149 -14.48 -12.77 -5.53
C LEU A 149 -14.74 -11.29 -5.90
N GLY A 150 -15.50 -11.06 -6.98
CA GLY A 150 -15.84 -9.71 -7.44
C GLY A 150 -16.61 -9.71 -8.75
N GLU A 151 -17.04 -8.53 -9.17
CA GLU A 151 -17.78 -8.30 -10.42
C GLU A 151 -16.83 -8.27 -11.63
N TRP A 152 -16.20 -9.43 -11.92
CA TRP A 152 -15.14 -9.56 -12.93
C TRP A 152 -15.63 -9.35 -14.36
N ASP A 153 -16.91 -9.56 -14.64
CA ASP A 153 -17.49 -9.44 -15.98
C ASP A 153 -17.95 -8.03 -16.32
N ASN A 154 -18.12 -7.17 -15.29
CA ASN A 154 -18.46 -5.77 -15.44
C ASN A 154 -17.57 -4.87 -14.58
N PRO A 155 -16.24 -4.90 -14.75
CA PRO A 155 -15.30 -4.06 -14.04
C PRO A 155 -15.47 -2.59 -14.39
N TYR A 156 -14.77 -1.70 -13.72
CA TYR A 156 -14.61 -0.35 -14.25
C TYR A 156 -13.28 -0.19 -14.98
N LEU A 157 -13.32 0.53 -16.08
CA LEU A 157 -12.17 0.78 -16.95
C LEU A 157 -12.13 2.28 -17.26
N THR A 158 -11.00 2.93 -17.05
CA THR A 158 -10.91 4.40 -17.18
C THR A 158 -11.05 4.90 -18.62
N TYR A 159 -11.04 4.02 -19.63
CA TYR A 159 -11.18 4.41 -21.05
C TYR A 159 -12.61 4.24 -21.62
N VAL A 160 -13.60 3.93 -20.80
CA VAL A 160 -14.98 3.79 -21.31
C VAL A 160 -15.69 5.14 -21.35
N ASN A 161 -16.63 5.30 -22.29
CA ASN A 161 -17.30 6.56 -22.59
C ASN A 161 -17.88 7.29 -21.36
N ASP A 162 -18.59 6.57 -20.47
CA ASP A 162 -19.18 7.15 -19.27
C ASP A 162 -18.11 7.60 -18.27
N TYR A 163 -16.95 6.93 -18.26
CA TYR A 163 -15.84 7.31 -17.41
C TYR A 163 -15.17 8.58 -17.96
N ASP A 164 -14.83 8.63 -19.28
CA ASP A 164 -14.31 9.83 -19.95
C ASP A 164 -15.21 11.05 -19.70
N ALA A 165 -16.53 10.86 -19.78
CA ALA A 165 -17.50 11.92 -19.50
C ALA A 165 -17.46 12.36 -18.03
N THR A 166 -17.29 11.44 -17.09
CA THR A 166 -17.21 11.74 -15.66
C THR A 166 -15.94 12.51 -15.31
N ASP A 167 -14.81 12.24 -15.98
CA ASP A 167 -13.59 13.06 -15.85
C ASP A 167 -13.86 14.53 -16.13
N VAL A 168 -14.62 14.82 -17.19
CA VAL A 168 -15.00 16.20 -17.57
C VAL A 168 -16.07 16.76 -16.61
N GLU A 169 -17.01 15.95 -16.10
CA GLU A 169 -17.98 16.40 -15.08
C GLU A 169 -17.28 16.87 -13.79
N ILE A 170 -16.30 16.13 -13.31
CA ILE A 170 -15.51 16.53 -12.12
C ILE A 170 -14.65 17.72 -12.44
N PHE A 171 -14.02 17.77 -13.63
CA PHE A 171 -13.29 18.95 -14.08
C PHE A 171 -14.19 20.19 -14.05
N LYS A 172 -15.41 20.11 -14.62
CA LYS A 172 -16.39 21.20 -14.61
C LYS A 172 -16.73 21.62 -13.19
N ALA A 173 -17.03 20.66 -12.30
CA ALA A 173 -17.39 20.96 -10.91
C ALA A 173 -16.30 21.74 -10.14
N ILE A 174 -15.02 21.43 -10.39
CA ILE A 174 -13.88 22.11 -9.79
C ILE A 174 -13.59 23.44 -10.50
N TYR A 175 -13.78 23.51 -11.82
CA TYR A 175 -13.65 24.71 -12.62
C TYR A 175 -14.68 25.77 -12.21
N ASP A 176 -15.95 25.41 -12.06
CA ASP A 176 -17.03 26.31 -11.67
C ASP A 176 -16.82 26.95 -10.29
N LYS A 177 -16.08 26.24 -9.40
CA LYS A 177 -15.63 26.81 -8.12
C LYS A 177 -14.43 27.75 -8.24
N GLY A 178 -13.79 27.81 -9.41
CA GLY A 178 -12.65 28.70 -9.70
C GLY A 178 -11.30 28.16 -9.25
N SER A 179 -11.20 26.84 -8.94
CA SER A 179 -9.91 26.22 -8.59
C SER A 179 -9.05 25.87 -9.80
N VAL A 180 -9.65 25.61 -10.97
CA VAL A 180 -8.91 25.32 -12.20
C VAL A 180 -8.48 26.61 -12.87
N TYR A 181 -7.23 26.67 -13.31
CA TYR A 181 -6.71 27.82 -14.06
C TYR A 181 -5.58 27.38 -15.02
N ARG A 182 -5.32 28.20 -16.04
CA ARG A 182 -4.17 28.08 -16.93
C ARG A 182 -3.09 29.10 -16.52
N GLY A 183 -1.85 28.64 -16.43
CA GLY A 183 -0.73 29.52 -16.04
C GLY A 183 0.60 29.01 -16.56
N THR A 184 1.60 29.92 -16.60
CA THR A 184 2.98 29.57 -16.91
C THR A 184 3.78 29.54 -15.61
N LYS A 185 4.20 28.33 -15.21
CA LYS A 185 4.98 28.09 -13.99
C LYS A 185 6.03 27.02 -14.25
N PRO A 186 7.15 27.02 -13.49
CA PRO A 186 8.08 25.90 -13.52
C PRO A 186 7.39 24.61 -13.07
N VAL A 187 7.49 23.58 -13.88
CA VAL A 187 7.03 22.22 -13.58
C VAL A 187 8.16 21.24 -13.83
N HIS A 188 8.10 20.06 -13.23
CA HIS A 188 8.98 18.98 -13.64
C HIS A 188 8.69 18.65 -15.11
N TRP A 189 9.71 18.68 -15.93
CA TRP A 189 9.63 18.43 -17.37
C TRP A 189 10.56 17.29 -17.76
N CYS A 190 10.00 16.26 -18.36
CA CYS A 190 10.75 15.16 -18.94
C CYS A 190 11.14 15.53 -20.38
N THR A 191 12.43 15.77 -20.63
CA THR A 191 12.94 16.10 -21.98
C THR A 191 12.95 14.90 -22.93
N HIS A 192 12.96 13.68 -22.39
CA HIS A 192 12.85 12.44 -23.19
C HIS A 192 11.42 12.16 -23.65
N ASP A 193 10.44 12.33 -22.75
CA ASP A 193 9.03 12.05 -23.03
C ASP A 193 8.25 13.31 -23.45
N HIS A 194 8.88 14.49 -23.45
CA HIS A 194 8.33 15.80 -23.86
C HIS A 194 7.02 16.14 -23.15
N THR A 195 6.97 15.95 -21.83
CA THR A 195 5.76 16.18 -21.06
C THR A 195 6.03 16.71 -19.65
N ALA A 196 5.09 17.49 -19.12
CA ALA A 196 5.06 17.86 -17.72
C ALA A 196 4.78 16.64 -16.84
N LEU A 197 5.32 16.64 -15.64
CA LEU A 197 5.14 15.59 -14.63
C LEU A 197 4.65 16.21 -13.32
N SER A 198 3.79 15.49 -12.61
CA SER A 198 3.41 15.82 -11.22
C SER A 198 4.40 15.19 -10.23
N GLU A 199 4.34 15.61 -8.98
CA GLU A 199 5.21 15.08 -7.91
C GLU A 199 5.08 13.54 -7.73
N ALA A 200 3.89 12.99 -8.01
CA ALA A 200 3.63 11.55 -7.94
C ALA A 200 4.34 10.74 -9.05
N GLU A 201 4.84 11.42 -10.07
CA GLU A 201 5.51 10.82 -11.24
C GLU A 201 7.03 11.00 -11.20
N ILE A 202 7.58 11.43 -10.06
CA ILE A 202 9.01 11.66 -9.85
C ILE A 202 9.58 10.60 -8.91
N GLU A 203 10.73 10.05 -9.30
CA GLU A 203 11.59 9.22 -8.46
C GLU A 203 12.90 9.96 -8.20
N TYR A 204 13.45 9.82 -7.00
CA TYR A 204 14.72 10.45 -6.65
C TYR A 204 15.85 9.44 -6.65
N HIS A 205 16.95 9.77 -7.33
CA HIS A 205 18.17 8.96 -7.37
C HIS A 205 19.38 9.83 -7.02
N ASP A 206 20.39 9.24 -6.41
CA ASP A 206 21.63 9.94 -6.14
C ASP A 206 22.42 10.11 -7.44
N VAL A 207 22.78 11.36 -7.74
CA VAL A 207 23.61 11.72 -8.90
C VAL A 207 24.80 12.54 -8.45
N THR A 208 25.91 12.46 -9.19
CA THR A 208 27.06 13.33 -9.02
C THR A 208 26.95 14.48 -10.00
N SER A 209 26.91 15.70 -9.49
CA SER A 209 26.80 16.96 -10.25
C SER A 209 27.98 17.87 -9.93
N THR A 210 28.30 18.77 -10.88
CA THR A 210 29.28 19.84 -10.64
C THR A 210 28.61 21.02 -9.96
N ALA A 211 28.94 21.27 -8.70
CA ALA A 211 28.55 22.48 -7.99
C ALA A 211 29.56 23.59 -8.26
N ILE A 212 29.10 24.83 -8.45
CA ILE A 212 29.96 25.97 -8.73
C ILE A 212 29.70 27.12 -7.76
N PHE A 213 30.79 27.80 -7.43
CA PHE A 213 30.80 29.10 -6.73
C PHE A 213 31.19 30.17 -7.75
N VAL A 214 30.34 31.16 -7.89
CA VAL A 214 30.52 32.21 -8.92
C VAL A 214 30.35 33.56 -8.28
N ARG A 215 31.20 34.53 -8.66
CA ARG A 215 31.08 35.93 -8.24
C ARG A 215 30.38 36.75 -9.28
N PHE A 216 29.43 37.61 -8.85
CA PHE A 216 28.71 38.54 -9.70
C PHE A 216 29.08 39.99 -9.35
N GLU A 217 29.51 40.78 -10.36
CA GLU A 217 29.90 42.14 -10.19
C GLU A 217 28.69 43.04 -9.93
N LEU A 218 28.70 43.83 -8.83
CA LEU A 218 27.63 44.76 -8.52
C LEU A 218 27.69 45.97 -9.43
N THR A 219 26.54 46.36 -9.99
CA THR A 219 26.38 47.61 -10.75
C THR A 219 25.92 48.77 -9.86
N THR A 220 25.32 48.47 -8.71
CA THR A 220 25.01 49.40 -7.64
C THR A 220 25.97 49.21 -6.47
N VAL A 221 26.17 50.24 -5.69
CA VAL A 221 27.02 50.18 -4.50
C VAL A 221 26.13 50.14 -3.26
N PRO A 222 26.17 49.04 -2.48
CA PRO A 222 25.46 48.99 -1.18
C PRO A 222 25.91 50.12 -0.24
N GLU A 223 24.95 50.67 0.51
CA GLU A 223 25.21 51.71 1.48
C GLU A 223 26.32 51.31 2.49
N GLY A 224 27.35 52.16 2.61
CA GLY A 224 28.53 51.91 3.44
C GLY A 224 29.69 51.21 2.75
N LEU A 225 29.56 50.81 1.47
CA LEU A 225 30.64 50.26 0.64
C LEU A 225 31.09 51.24 -0.48
N GLU A 226 30.83 52.56 -0.36
CA GLU A 226 31.16 53.56 -1.40
C GLU A 226 32.66 53.58 -1.73
N ALA A 227 33.53 53.24 -0.78
CA ALA A 227 34.97 53.16 -0.99
C ALA A 227 35.36 52.02 -1.96
N TYR A 228 34.50 51.06 -2.18
CA TYR A 228 34.69 49.87 -3.04
C TYR A 228 33.87 49.93 -4.32
N ALA A 229 33.41 51.12 -4.72
CA ALA A 229 32.66 51.28 -5.95
C ALA A 229 33.41 50.72 -7.18
N GLY A 230 32.75 49.89 -7.96
CA GLY A 230 33.32 49.14 -9.11
C GLY A 230 34.28 48.00 -8.73
N LYS A 231 34.28 47.62 -7.45
CA LYS A 231 35.09 46.50 -6.90
C LYS A 231 34.30 45.63 -5.93
N THR A 232 32.98 45.70 -5.99
CA THR A 232 32.10 44.94 -5.12
C THR A 232 31.44 43.79 -5.89
N TRP A 233 31.51 42.60 -5.33
CA TRP A 233 30.98 41.36 -5.87
C TRP A 233 30.07 40.68 -4.86
N VAL A 234 29.21 39.78 -5.32
CA VAL A 234 28.44 38.88 -4.48
C VAL A 234 28.70 37.44 -4.91
N ASP A 235 28.94 36.55 -3.96
CA ASP A 235 29.28 35.16 -4.25
C ASP A 235 28.04 34.26 -4.12
N ILE A 236 27.70 33.58 -5.20
CA ILE A 236 26.60 32.63 -5.25
C ILE A 236 27.11 31.20 -5.29
N TRP A 237 26.25 30.29 -4.95
CA TRP A 237 26.46 28.85 -5.08
C TRP A 237 25.28 28.21 -5.79
N THR A 238 25.58 27.30 -6.74
CA THR A 238 24.55 26.50 -7.43
C THR A 238 25.07 25.11 -7.80
N THR A 239 24.17 24.12 -7.82
CA THR A 239 24.42 22.75 -8.27
C THR A 239 24.03 22.52 -9.72
N THR A 240 23.45 23.53 -10.38
CA THR A 240 22.88 23.47 -11.73
C THR A 240 23.45 24.57 -12.62
N PRO A 241 24.70 24.47 -13.10
CA PRO A 241 25.35 25.50 -13.91
C PRO A 241 24.55 25.90 -15.16
N TRP A 242 23.80 25.00 -15.76
CA TRP A 242 23.00 25.28 -16.97
C TRP A 242 21.88 26.31 -16.77
N THR A 243 21.53 26.67 -15.52
CA THR A 243 20.52 27.70 -15.27
C THR A 243 21.07 29.11 -15.32
N MET A 244 22.41 29.32 -15.42
CA MET A 244 23.05 30.61 -15.47
C MET A 244 22.57 31.56 -16.61
N PRO A 245 22.20 31.06 -17.83
CA PRO A 245 21.63 31.91 -18.86
C PRO A 245 20.23 32.46 -18.53
N ALA A 246 19.55 31.87 -17.55
CA ALA A 246 18.23 32.27 -17.06
C ALA A 246 18.30 33.08 -15.74
N ASP A 247 19.49 33.45 -15.29
CA ASP A 247 19.69 34.23 -14.07
C ASP A 247 19.00 35.60 -14.16
N GLU A 248 18.17 35.94 -13.15
CA GLU A 248 17.43 37.20 -13.07
C GLU A 248 17.57 37.87 -11.72
N ALA A 249 17.94 37.13 -10.68
CA ALA A 249 18.08 37.62 -9.32
C ALA A 249 19.09 36.85 -8.50
N VAL A 250 19.58 37.44 -7.42
CA VAL A 250 20.16 36.74 -6.30
C VAL A 250 19.22 36.83 -5.09
N ILE A 251 19.08 35.73 -4.35
CA ILE A 251 18.17 35.65 -3.22
C ILE A 251 18.95 35.52 -1.92
N LEU A 252 18.59 36.38 -0.95
CA LEU A 252 19.17 36.45 0.38
C LEU A 252 18.15 36.00 1.43
N HIS A 253 18.64 35.53 2.57
CA HIS A 253 17.75 35.31 3.72
C HIS A 253 17.39 36.69 4.36
N PRO A 254 16.12 36.99 4.60
CA PRO A 254 15.69 38.32 5.02
C PRO A 254 16.36 38.83 6.31
N GLU A 255 16.47 37.97 7.32
CA GLU A 255 16.96 38.30 8.67
C GLU A 255 18.45 37.99 8.87
N ALA A 256 19.09 37.26 7.93
CA ALA A 256 20.51 36.93 8.06
C ALA A 256 21.38 38.19 7.80
N ASN A 257 22.50 38.29 8.52
CA ASN A 257 23.52 39.28 8.28
C ASN A 257 24.44 38.84 7.15
N TYR A 258 24.80 39.79 6.32
CA TYR A 258 25.78 39.68 5.25
C TYR A 258 26.94 40.61 5.54
N VAL A 259 28.16 40.15 5.25
CA VAL A 259 29.41 40.86 5.39
C VAL A 259 30.16 40.89 4.07
N ALA A 260 31.09 41.79 3.90
CA ALA A 260 31.94 41.86 2.72
C ALA A 260 33.38 41.47 3.10
N LEU A 261 33.92 40.48 2.39
CA LEU A 261 35.30 40.01 2.53
C LEU A 261 36.18 40.88 1.66
N GLU A 262 37.03 41.74 2.26
CA GLU A 262 38.03 42.52 1.55
C GLU A 262 39.26 41.68 1.27
N LEU A 263 39.59 41.52 -0.01
CA LEU A 263 40.72 40.75 -0.49
C LEU A 263 41.98 41.62 -0.74
N PRO A 264 43.19 41.04 -0.85
CA PRO A 264 44.42 41.78 -0.95
C PRO A 264 44.56 42.73 -2.16
N ASP A 265 43.82 42.48 -3.22
CA ASP A 265 43.75 43.33 -4.42
C ASP A 265 42.77 44.51 -4.29
N GLY A 266 42.08 44.61 -3.15
CA GLY A 266 41.20 45.66 -2.78
C GLY A 266 39.78 45.55 -3.35
N HIS A 267 39.37 44.36 -3.83
CA HIS A 267 37.96 44.11 -4.10
C HIS A 267 37.27 43.46 -2.89
N VAL A 268 35.96 43.51 -2.85
CA VAL A 268 35.15 42.94 -1.76
C VAL A 268 34.11 41.97 -2.30
N GLU A 269 33.90 40.88 -1.58
CA GLU A 269 32.95 39.82 -1.89
C GLU A 269 31.91 39.69 -0.77
N ILE A 270 30.62 39.80 -1.11
CA ILE A 270 29.52 39.74 -0.15
C ILE A 270 29.08 38.27 0.04
N VAL A 271 29.07 37.81 1.30
CA VAL A 271 28.65 36.51 1.73
C VAL A 271 27.88 36.61 3.06
N ALA A 272 27.11 35.59 3.43
CA ALA A 272 26.49 35.55 4.76
C ALA A 272 27.53 35.52 5.86
N GLU A 273 27.34 36.33 6.93
CA GLU A 273 28.27 36.41 8.07
C GLU A 273 28.54 35.01 8.70
N ALA A 274 27.49 34.18 8.83
CA ALA A 274 27.62 32.84 9.41
C ALA A 274 28.49 31.89 8.57
N LEU A 275 28.68 32.17 7.28
CA LEU A 275 29.43 31.34 6.34
C LEU A 275 30.75 31.98 5.90
N ALA A 276 31.07 33.21 6.32
CA ALA A 276 32.20 33.98 5.86
C ALA A 276 33.55 33.29 6.02
N GLU A 277 33.84 32.75 7.21
CA GLU A 277 35.09 32.02 7.48
C GLU A 277 35.18 30.69 6.69
N LYS A 278 34.05 29.96 6.61
CA LYS A 278 33.96 28.69 5.87
C LYS A 278 34.15 28.94 4.36
N ALA A 279 33.51 29.97 3.81
CA ALA A 279 33.64 30.37 2.41
C ALA A 279 35.06 30.81 2.09
N ALA A 280 35.63 31.73 2.87
CA ALA A 280 37.01 32.19 2.67
C ALA A 280 38.03 31.03 2.72
N ALA A 281 37.92 30.11 3.68
CA ALA A 281 38.76 28.91 3.76
C ALA A 281 38.58 27.99 2.54
N LYS A 282 37.33 27.78 2.10
CA LYS A 282 37.02 26.94 0.93
C LYS A 282 37.54 27.54 -0.37
N PHE A 283 37.50 28.85 -0.52
CA PHE A 283 38.05 29.58 -1.68
C PHE A 283 39.56 29.73 -1.66
N GLY A 284 40.19 29.37 -0.54
CA GLY A 284 41.66 29.49 -0.39
C GLY A 284 42.13 30.90 -0.10
N TYR A 285 41.30 31.78 0.43
CA TYR A 285 41.65 33.14 0.79
C TYR A 285 42.45 33.15 2.10
N THR A 286 43.73 33.57 2.06
CA THR A 286 44.64 33.54 3.19
C THR A 286 44.77 34.87 3.92
N ASP A 287 44.63 36.00 3.22
CA ASP A 287 44.89 37.37 3.72
C ASP A 287 43.66 38.28 3.54
N TRP A 288 42.49 37.80 3.86
CA TRP A 288 41.25 38.56 3.83
C TRP A 288 40.94 39.21 5.17
N LYS A 289 40.16 40.28 5.15
CA LYS A 289 39.59 40.92 6.32
C LYS A 289 38.13 41.37 6.04
N LEU A 290 37.39 41.68 7.09
CA LEU A 290 36.05 42.26 6.91
C LEU A 290 36.18 43.73 6.45
N ALA A 291 35.45 44.09 5.38
CA ALA A 291 35.38 45.45 4.90
C ALA A 291 34.76 46.37 5.97
N GLN A 292 35.19 47.62 5.96
CA GLN A 292 34.71 48.66 6.88
C GLN A 292 33.86 49.69 6.14
N ASP A 293 32.83 50.20 6.84
CA ASP A 293 32.06 51.34 6.37
C ASP A 293 32.84 52.66 6.49
N SER A 294 32.22 53.76 6.08
CA SER A 294 32.86 55.11 6.15
C SER A 294 33.17 55.60 7.56
N GLU A 295 32.58 54.96 8.58
CA GLU A 295 32.83 55.26 10.01
C GLU A 295 33.90 54.35 10.64
N GLY A 296 34.41 53.36 9.89
CA GLY A 296 35.40 52.40 10.34
C GLY A 296 34.84 51.22 11.11
N ASN A 297 33.53 50.99 11.09
CA ASN A 297 32.90 49.80 11.66
C ASN A 297 32.90 48.69 10.60
N THR A 298 32.89 47.43 11.06
CA THR A 298 32.66 46.29 10.16
C THR A 298 31.36 46.49 9.40
N TRP A 299 31.44 46.48 8.07
CA TRP A 299 30.25 46.59 7.23
C TRP A 299 29.39 45.34 7.36
N LYS A 300 28.11 45.53 7.66
CA LYS A 300 27.15 44.51 7.88
C LYS A 300 25.75 44.99 7.47
N ARG A 301 25.01 44.19 6.71
CA ARG A 301 23.61 44.43 6.32
C ARG A 301 22.79 43.17 6.37
N THR A 302 21.50 43.28 6.65
CA THR A 302 20.53 42.21 6.50
C THR A 302 20.16 41.99 5.05
N GLY A 303 19.58 40.79 4.72
CA GLY A 303 19.11 40.52 3.37
C GLY A 303 18.04 41.52 2.91
N VAL A 304 17.18 42.00 3.83
CA VAL A 304 16.17 43.04 3.52
C VAL A 304 16.84 44.36 3.17
N GLU A 305 17.89 44.78 3.88
CA GLU A 305 18.62 46.04 3.62
C GLU A 305 19.39 45.99 2.32
N LEU A 306 19.80 44.80 1.86
CA LEU A 306 20.49 44.64 0.58
C LEU A 306 19.54 44.53 -0.62
N ALA A 307 18.25 44.31 -0.40
CA ALA A 307 17.28 44.16 -1.47
C ALA A 307 17.23 45.44 -2.34
N GLY A 308 17.07 45.24 -3.67
CA GLY A 308 17.01 46.30 -4.64
C GLY A 308 18.38 46.70 -5.20
N ASN A 309 19.52 46.22 -4.65
CA ASN A 309 20.79 46.38 -5.34
C ASN A 309 20.78 45.59 -6.65
N GLU A 310 21.65 45.99 -7.58
CA GLU A 310 21.73 45.36 -8.92
C GLU A 310 23.18 44.87 -9.18
N TYR A 311 23.25 43.77 -9.94
CA TYR A 311 24.51 43.20 -10.37
C TYR A 311 24.49 42.95 -11.90
N LYS A 312 25.65 42.82 -12.48
CA LYS A 312 25.84 42.48 -13.89
C LYS A 312 25.51 40.99 -14.08
N GLN A 313 24.51 40.71 -14.93
CA GLN A 313 24.09 39.37 -15.20
C GLN A 313 25.26 38.52 -15.76
N PRO A 314 25.52 37.30 -15.27
CA PRO A 314 26.76 36.58 -15.53
C PRO A 314 27.01 36.23 -16.99
N ILE A 315 25.95 35.96 -17.77
CA ILE A 315 26.08 35.56 -19.19
C ILE A 315 25.86 36.76 -20.15
N PHE A 316 24.83 37.54 -19.91
CA PHE A 316 24.41 38.63 -20.82
C PHE A 316 24.71 40.05 -20.27
N GLY A 317 25.42 40.16 -19.17
CA GLY A 317 25.76 41.48 -18.59
C GLY A 317 26.60 42.35 -19.48
N ASP A 318 27.42 41.77 -20.40
CA ASP A 318 28.17 42.53 -21.41
C ASP A 318 27.24 43.19 -22.45
N LEU A 319 25.99 42.75 -22.54
CA LEU A 319 24.92 43.36 -23.36
C LEU A 319 24.10 44.40 -22.57
N GLY A 320 24.46 44.67 -21.31
CA GLY A 320 23.78 45.64 -20.45
C GLY A 320 22.68 45.04 -19.55
N ASN A 321 22.56 43.73 -19.48
CA ASN A 321 21.54 43.09 -18.63
C ASN A 321 22.01 43.06 -17.17
N THR A 322 21.08 43.36 -16.25
CA THR A 322 21.31 43.36 -14.81
C THR A 322 20.31 42.44 -14.11
N GLY A 323 20.75 41.77 -13.04
CA GLY A 323 19.90 41.08 -12.09
C GLY A 323 19.71 41.88 -10.80
N LYS A 324 18.74 41.53 -9.98
CA LYS A 324 18.38 42.21 -8.72
C LYS A 324 18.59 41.37 -7.50
N PHE A 325 18.91 42.05 -6.38
CA PHE A 325 18.87 41.42 -5.05
C PHE A 325 17.46 41.42 -4.53
N ILE A 326 16.98 40.22 -4.14
CA ILE A 326 15.70 40.02 -3.50
C ILE A 326 15.91 39.12 -2.27
N TYR A 327 14.86 38.83 -1.49
CA TYR A 327 14.97 37.99 -0.32
C TYR A 327 13.83 36.98 -0.23
N ALA A 328 14.15 35.80 0.37
CA ALA A 328 13.19 34.76 0.68
C ALA A 328 13.66 33.90 1.86
N GLU A 329 12.69 33.36 2.62
CA GLU A 329 12.95 32.61 3.85
C GLU A 329 13.54 31.21 3.62
N TYR A 330 13.46 30.68 2.39
CA TYR A 330 14.01 29.34 2.07
C TYR A 330 15.54 29.30 1.95
N VAL A 331 16.21 30.45 1.88
CA VAL A 331 17.68 30.50 1.84
C VAL A 331 18.25 29.96 3.15
N THR A 332 19.04 28.88 3.07
CA THR A 332 19.68 28.28 4.24
C THR A 332 21.09 28.85 4.47
N LEU A 333 21.57 28.74 5.71
CA LEU A 333 22.92 29.14 6.11
C LEU A 333 23.78 27.94 6.52
N ASP A 334 23.43 26.75 6.03
CA ASP A 334 24.12 25.50 6.39
C ASP A 334 25.33 25.27 5.48
N ASP A 335 25.20 25.61 4.19
CA ASP A 335 26.22 25.43 3.16
C ASP A 335 26.22 26.59 2.14
N GLY A 336 27.24 26.60 1.27
CA GLY A 336 27.38 27.60 0.21
C GLY A 336 27.92 28.92 0.73
N THR A 337 27.34 30.03 0.26
CA THR A 337 27.66 31.43 0.61
C THR A 337 26.56 32.15 1.36
N GLY A 338 25.36 31.47 1.51
CA GLY A 338 24.14 32.09 2.01
C GLY A 338 23.49 33.05 0.99
N VAL A 339 23.93 33.02 -0.27
CA VAL A 339 23.37 33.74 -1.41
C VAL A 339 23.03 32.74 -2.51
N VAL A 340 21.81 32.72 -2.96
CA VAL A 340 21.32 31.81 -3.98
C VAL A 340 21.12 32.52 -5.31
N HIS A 341 21.65 31.96 -6.38
CA HIS A 341 21.30 32.30 -7.74
C HIS A 341 19.83 31.94 -8.03
N SER A 342 19.12 32.81 -8.69
CA SER A 342 17.71 32.64 -9.00
C SER A 342 17.41 32.67 -10.49
N ALA A 343 16.79 31.59 -10.97
CA ALA A 343 16.25 31.44 -12.32
C ALA A 343 14.74 31.12 -12.23
N PRO A 344 13.84 32.13 -12.21
CA PRO A 344 12.40 31.92 -12.01
C PRO A 344 11.73 31.04 -13.06
N GLY A 345 12.35 30.77 -14.20
CA GLY A 345 11.91 29.83 -15.22
C GLY A 345 12.25 28.37 -14.92
N HIS A 346 13.17 28.13 -13.96
CA HIS A 346 13.75 26.81 -13.69
C HIS A 346 13.73 26.38 -12.22
N GLY A 347 13.00 27.10 -11.35
CA GLY A 347 12.83 26.75 -9.96
C GLY A 347 11.49 27.22 -9.41
N VAL A 348 10.80 26.36 -8.64
CA VAL A 348 9.48 26.71 -8.06
C VAL A 348 9.64 27.78 -6.98
N ASP A 349 10.65 27.65 -6.10
CA ASP A 349 10.93 28.62 -5.05
C ASP A 349 11.41 29.96 -5.65
N ASP A 350 12.25 29.90 -6.68
CA ASP A 350 12.71 31.08 -7.45
C ASP A 350 11.53 31.79 -8.11
N TYR A 351 10.60 31.02 -8.71
CA TYR A 351 9.38 31.56 -9.29
C TYR A 351 8.52 32.27 -8.25
N ASN A 352 8.27 31.63 -7.10
CA ASN A 352 7.45 32.23 -6.04
C ASN A 352 8.08 33.50 -5.47
N ALA A 353 9.39 33.50 -5.25
CA ALA A 353 10.13 34.71 -4.85
C ALA A 353 10.08 35.78 -5.95
N GLY A 354 10.31 35.37 -7.20
CA GLY A 354 10.28 36.27 -8.36
C GLY A 354 8.94 36.99 -8.52
N VAL A 355 7.82 36.30 -8.36
CA VAL A 355 6.47 36.90 -8.41
C VAL A 355 6.28 37.98 -7.34
N ARG A 356 6.82 37.78 -6.12
CA ARG A 356 6.72 38.82 -5.06
C ARG A 356 7.46 40.11 -5.38
N PHE A 357 8.54 40.04 -6.17
CA PHE A 357 9.42 41.16 -6.49
C PHE A 357 9.36 41.61 -7.96
N ASP A 358 8.38 41.12 -8.71
CA ASP A 358 8.18 41.40 -10.14
C ASP A 358 9.44 41.13 -10.99
N ILE A 359 10.08 39.95 -10.72
CA ILE A 359 11.26 39.50 -11.46
C ILE A 359 10.80 38.76 -12.73
N PRO A 360 11.43 39.01 -13.90
CA PRO A 360 11.10 38.29 -15.12
C PRO A 360 11.27 36.80 -15.04
N GLN A 361 10.38 36.05 -15.71
CA GLN A 361 10.46 34.60 -15.83
C GLN A 361 11.14 34.21 -17.15
N THR A 362 12.45 34.35 -17.21
CA THR A 362 13.24 33.98 -18.38
C THR A 362 13.35 32.47 -18.51
N MET A 363 13.09 31.96 -19.72
CA MET A 363 13.08 30.51 -20.01
C MET A 363 13.79 30.24 -21.35
N PRO A 364 15.13 30.00 -21.36
CA PRO A 364 15.92 29.89 -22.57
C PRO A 364 15.98 28.45 -23.17
N VAL A 365 15.20 27.48 -22.62
CA VAL A 365 15.31 26.06 -22.96
C VAL A 365 14.02 25.53 -23.60
N ASP A 366 14.13 24.82 -24.72
CA ASP A 366 13.02 24.23 -25.45
C ASP A 366 12.49 22.91 -24.82
N ASP A 367 11.52 22.27 -25.51
CA ASP A 367 10.87 21.04 -25.03
C ASP A 367 11.83 19.84 -25.00
N ASP A 368 12.87 19.86 -25.83
CA ASP A 368 13.90 18.82 -25.95
C ASP A 368 15.05 19.01 -24.94
N GLY A 369 15.02 20.08 -24.14
CA GLY A 369 16.07 20.42 -23.19
C GLY A 369 17.27 21.14 -23.83
N HIS A 370 17.10 21.70 -25.04
CA HIS A 370 18.16 22.49 -25.72
C HIS A 370 17.95 23.97 -25.53
N PHE A 371 19.03 24.72 -25.44
CA PHE A 371 18.97 26.14 -25.42
C PHE A 371 18.46 26.73 -26.76
N PHE A 372 17.52 27.65 -26.72
CA PHE A 372 17.09 28.40 -27.90
C PHE A 372 18.29 29.10 -28.55
N LYS A 373 18.29 29.11 -29.89
CA LYS A 373 19.33 29.79 -30.67
C LYS A 373 19.16 31.32 -30.58
N GLY A 374 20.26 32.04 -30.34
CA GLY A 374 20.29 33.48 -30.24
C GLY A 374 21.35 33.97 -29.30
N ASP A 375 21.63 35.27 -29.32
CA ASP A 375 22.70 35.89 -28.59
C ASP A 375 22.21 36.82 -27.46
N GLY A 376 20.89 36.92 -27.24
CA GLY A 376 20.26 37.77 -26.23
C GLY A 376 19.63 36.99 -25.08
N GLN A 377 19.16 37.72 -24.06
CA GLN A 377 18.41 37.16 -22.94
C GLN A 377 17.18 36.35 -23.43
N GLY A 378 16.91 35.27 -22.79
CA GLY A 378 15.86 34.29 -23.19
C GLY A 378 16.32 33.32 -24.29
N THR A 379 17.59 33.28 -24.62
CA THR A 379 18.25 32.30 -25.50
C THR A 379 19.45 31.67 -24.81
N GLY A 380 20.11 30.73 -25.47
CA GLY A 380 21.33 30.11 -24.97
C GLY A 380 22.58 30.99 -25.00
N GLY A 381 22.56 32.13 -25.71
CA GLY A 381 23.75 32.94 -25.91
C GLY A 381 24.93 32.10 -26.43
N PRO A 382 26.08 32.08 -25.72
CA PRO A 382 27.26 31.29 -26.09
C PRO A 382 26.99 29.77 -26.13
N PHE A 383 25.90 29.30 -25.56
CA PHE A 383 25.54 27.88 -25.42
C PHE A 383 24.36 27.49 -26.33
N SER A 384 24.00 28.36 -27.26
CA SER A 384 22.86 28.17 -28.19
C SER A 384 22.84 26.83 -28.89
N GLY A 385 21.71 26.09 -28.76
CA GLY A 385 21.49 24.80 -29.37
C GLY A 385 22.15 23.61 -28.67
N MET A 386 22.84 23.83 -27.53
CA MET A 386 23.36 22.73 -26.69
C MET A 386 22.26 22.15 -25.81
N GLU A 387 22.32 20.84 -25.53
CA GLU A 387 21.53 20.23 -24.49
C GLU A 387 22.03 20.69 -23.10
N VAL A 388 21.12 20.89 -22.14
CA VAL A 388 21.44 21.52 -20.84
C VAL A 388 22.52 20.78 -20.03
N ASN A 389 22.52 19.45 -20.03
CA ASN A 389 23.54 18.67 -19.31
C ASN A 389 24.89 18.72 -20.03
N GLU A 390 24.89 18.70 -21.38
CA GLU A 390 26.10 18.86 -22.19
C GLU A 390 26.71 20.26 -22.06
N ALA A 391 25.86 21.28 -21.79
CA ALA A 391 26.30 22.64 -21.59
C ALA A 391 27.02 22.87 -20.25
N ASN A 392 26.74 22.08 -19.20
CA ASN A 392 27.33 22.28 -17.87
C ASN A 392 28.87 22.46 -17.88
N PRO A 393 29.69 21.53 -18.43
CA PRO A 393 31.13 21.70 -18.45
C PRO A 393 31.58 22.89 -19.31
N VAL A 394 30.83 23.26 -20.33
CA VAL A 394 31.12 24.40 -21.21
C VAL A 394 30.87 25.69 -20.46
N ILE A 395 29.77 25.79 -19.70
CA ILE A 395 29.44 26.94 -18.85
C ILE A 395 30.51 27.15 -17.77
N VAL A 396 30.92 26.06 -17.10
CA VAL A 396 31.97 26.09 -16.08
C VAL A 396 33.29 26.63 -16.68
N GLN A 397 33.68 26.15 -17.86
CA GLN A 397 34.90 26.63 -18.53
C GLN A 397 34.76 28.10 -18.97
N TRP A 398 33.58 28.50 -19.47
CA TRP A 398 33.28 29.86 -19.88
C TRP A 398 33.40 30.87 -18.72
N LEU A 399 32.83 30.51 -17.53
CA LEU A 399 32.95 31.33 -16.31
C LEU A 399 34.40 31.41 -15.81
N LYS A 400 35.15 30.30 -15.93
CA LYS A 400 36.57 30.24 -15.57
C LYS A 400 37.40 31.19 -16.47
N ASP A 401 37.18 31.18 -17.78
CA ASP A 401 37.92 32.00 -18.73
C ASP A 401 37.66 33.51 -18.51
N ARG A 402 36.52 33.88 -17.92
CA ARG A 402 36.15 35.22 -17.51
C ARG A 402 36.62 35.61 -16.10
N GLY A 403 37.14 34.65 -15.33
CA GLY A 403 37.59 34.92 -13.98
C GLY A 403 36.46 35.14 -12.98
N THR A 404 35.23 34.75 -13.32
CA THR A 404 34.08 34.84 -12.44
C THR A 404 33.82 33.53 -11.67
N LEU A 405 34.34 32.38 -12.13
CA LEU A 405 34.32 31.13 -11.38
C LEU A 405 35.32 31.20 -10.23
N ILE A 406 34.83 31.00 -8.99
CA ILE A 406 35.67 30.91 -7.79
C ILE A 406 36.13 29.45 -7.61
N LEU A 407 35.19 28.51 -7.58
CA LEU A 407 35.45 27.09 -7.33
C LEU A 407 34.43 26.22 -8.07
N ALA A 408 34.87 25.06 -8.53
CA ALA A 408 34.00 24.00 -9.00
C ALA A 408 34.37 22.71 -8.26
N GLU A 409 33.37 21.98 -7.78
CA GLU A 409 33.53 20.71 -7.06
C GLU A 409 32.47 19.70 -7.44
N GLU A 410 32.76 18.40 -7.31
CA GLU A 410 31.75 17.36 -7.49
C GLU A 410 31.01 17.11 -6.17
N ILE A 411 29.69 17.07 -6.24
CA ILE A 411 28.82 16.72 -5.11
C ILE A 411 27.87 15.59 -5.51
N THR A 412 27.57 14.71 -4.55
CA THR A 412 26.50 13.71 -4.72
C THR A 412 25.27 14.16 -3.97
N HIS A 413 24.18 14.22 -4.67
CA HIS A 413 22.88 14.65 -4.12
C HIS A 413 21.72 13.92 -4.76
N SER A 414 20.57 13.96 -4.11
CA SER A 414 19.32 13.38 -4.62
C SER A 414 18.74 14.25 -5.73
N TYR A 415 18.46 13.67 -6.91
CA TYR A 415 17.97 14.38 -8.09
C TYR A 415 16.69 13.74 -8.65
N PRO A 416 15.72 14.53 -9.13
CA PRO A 416 14.46 14.03 -9.66
C PRO A 416 14.63 13.37 -11.03
N HIS A 417 14.01 12.19 -11.20
CA HIS A 417 13.98 11.43 -12.44
C HIS A 417 12.54 11.08 -12.82
N CYS A 418 12.28 10.97 -14.11
CA CYS A 418 10.99 10.49 -14.59
C CYS A 418 10.73 9.04 -14.15
N TRP A 419 9.58 8.79 -13.57
CA TRP A 419 9.20 7.45 -13.08
C TRP A 419 9.14 6.37 -14.17
N ARG A 420 9.03 6.75 -15.45
CA ARG A 420 8.88 5.83 -16.59
C ARG A 420 10.15 5.61 -17.40
N CYS A 421 10.70 6.66 -17.99
CA CYS A 421 11.93 6.54 -18.76
C CYS A 421 13.18 6.46 -17.88
N LYS A 422 13.09 6.84 -16.60
CA LYS A 422 14.18 6.90 -15.62
C LYS A 422 15.27 7.94 -15.92
N GLU A 423 15.05 8.78 -16.92
CA GLU A 423 15.96 9.89 -17.23
C GLU A 423 15.76 11.04 -16.24
N PRO A 424 16.82 11.83 -15.98
CA PRO A 424 16.73 13.01 -15.14
C PRO A 424 15.75 14.03 -15.74
N VAL A 425 14.99 14.72 -14.89
CA VAL A 425 14.05 15.76 -15.31
C VAL A 425 14.61 17.13 -14.99
N ILE A 426 14.13 18.15 -15.71
CA ILE A 426 14.45 19.57 -15.45
C ILE A 426 13.21 20.29 -14.92
N PHE A 427 13.41 21.41 -14.23
CA PHE A 427 12.33 22.38 -14.04
C PHE A 427 12.26 23.29 -15.25
N ARG A 428 11.08 23.45 -15.82
CA ARG A 428 10.84 24.29 -17.00
C ARG A 428 9.52 25.03 -16.90
N ALA A 429 9.56 26.33 -17.04
CA ALA A 429 8.36 27.15 -17.11
C ALA A 429 7.63 26.91 -18.43
N THR A 430 6.43 26.40 -18.36
CA THR A 430 5.57 26.12 -19.51
C THR A 430 4.11 26.38 -19.17
N SER A 431 3.33 26.70 -20.19
CA SER A 431 1.90 27.00 -20.02
C SER A 431 1.15 25.70 -19.81
N GLN A 432 0.65 25.50 -18.60
CA GLN A 432 -0.05 24.28 -18.17
C GLN A 432 -1.39 24.60 -17.51
N TRP A 433 -2.20 23.57 -17.31
CA TRP A 433 -3.43 23.63 -16.52
C TRP A 433 -3.18 23.14 -15.10
N PHE A 434 -3.71 23.90 -14.13
CA PHE A 434 -3.51 23.64 -12.71
C PHE A 434 -4.83 23.61 -11.95
N VAL A 435 -4.87 22.78 -10.88
CA VAL A 435 -5.81 22.94 -9.78
C VAL A 435 -5.12 23.68 -8.66
N SER A 436 -5.62 24.86 -8.31
CA SER A 436 -5.10 25.65 -7.20
C SER A 436 -5.47 25.01 -5.86
N MET A 437 -4.49 24.85 -5.00
CA MET A 437 -4.68 24.34 -3.65
C MET A 437 -5.26 25.39 -2.70
N ASP A 438 -4.94 26.67 -2.92
CA ASP A 438 -5.20 27.73 -1.93
C ASP A 438 -6.32 28.70 -2.35
N LYS A 439 -6.50 28.94 -3.65
CA LYS A 439 -7.43 29.96 -4.16
C LYS A 439 -8.88 29.79 -3.66
N THR A 440 -9.34 28.55 -3.50
CA THR A 440 -10.68 28.21 -3.01
C THR A 440 -10.67 27.51 -1.65
N GLY A 441 -9.49 27.44 -1.01
CA GLY A 441 -9.33 26.77 0.28
C GLY A 441 -9.34 25.25 0.19
N LEU A 442 -9.06 24.67 -0.98
CA LEU A 442 -9.07 23.22 -1.19
C LEU A 442 -8.11 22.47 -0.23
N ARG A 443 -6.90 23.00 -0.02
CA ARG A 443 -5.92 22.46 0.94
C ARG A 443 -6.51 22.32 2.34
N GLN A 444 -7.06 23.42 2.86
CA GLN A 444 -7.65 23.44 4.20
C GLN A 444 -8.82 22.48 4.32
N GLN A 445 -9.75 22.49 3.34
CA GLN A 445 -10.89 21.58 3.33
C GLN A 445 -10.46 20.11 3.29
N ALA A 446 -9.44 19.77 2.48
CA ALA A 446 -8.90 18.42 2.42
C ALA A 446 -8.26 17.99 3.74
N ALA A 447 -7.50 18.88 4.40
CA ALA A 447 -6.92 18.61 5.71
C ALA A 447 -8.01 18.40 6.79
N GLU A 448 -9.06 19.19 6.78
CA GLU A 448 -10.22 19.02 7.68
C GLU A 448 -10.94 17.69 7.45
N GLU A 449 -11.17 17.32 6.19
CA GLU A 449 -11.83 16.05 5.84
C GLU A 449 -11.01 14.83 6.27
N LEU A 450 -9.66 14.89 6.18
CA LEU A 450 -8.79 13.81 6.65
C LEU A 450 -8.93 13.51 8.14
N THR A 451 -9.31 14.50 8.97
CA THR A 451 -9.54 14.28 10.40
C THR A 451 -10.73 13.37 10.70
N LYS A 452 -11.64 13.20 9.74
CA LYS A 452 -12.83 12.35 9.84
C LYS A 452 -12.58 10.93 9.34
N VAL A 453 -11.44 10.69 8.68
CA VAL A 453 -11.09 9.39 8.08
C VAL A 453 -10.32 8.53 9.08
N LYS A 454 -10.71 7.25 9.20
CA LYS A 454 -10.01 6.30 10.06
C LYS A 454 -8.88 5.61 9.29
N PHE A 455 -7.66 5.70 9.81
CA PHE A 455 -6.47 5.10 9.17
C PHE A 455 -6.01 3.84 9.90
N TYR A 456 -5.54 2.86 9.10
CA TYR A 456 -4.91 1.64 9.55
C TYR A 456 -3.56 1.44 8.79
N PRO A 457 -2.40 1.55 9.48
CA PRO A 457 -2.24 1.92 10.89
C PRO A 457 -2.59 3.39 11.16
N ALA A 458 -2.96 3.72 12.40
CA ALA A 458 -3.47 5.06 12.77
C ALA A 458 -2.48 6.21 12.50
N ASN A 459 -1.17 5.93 12.54
CA ASN A 459 -0.13 6.93 12.26
C ASN A 459 -0.02 7.31 10.76
N ALA A 460 -0.61 6.54 9.84
CA ALA A 460 -0.58 6.84 8.40
C ALA A 460 -1.23 8.19 8.06
N VAL A 461 -2.18 8.67 8.87
CA VAL A 461 -2.79 10.00 8.71
C VAL A 461 -1.77 11.14 8.75
N LYS A 462 -0.70 11.03 9.55
CA LYS A 462 0.34 12.06 9.65
C LYS A 462 1.08 12.23 8.32
N ARG A 463 1.34 11.10 7.64
CA ARG A 463 2.05 11.10 6.36
C ARG A 463 1.23 11.80 5.27
N ILE A 464 -0.04 11.42 5.09
CA ILE A 464 -0.89 12.07 4.07
C ILE A 464 -1.21 13.51 4.45
N GLY A 465 -1.37 13.84 5.74
CA GLY A 465 -1.58 15.20 6.23
C GLY A 465 -0.45 16.12 5.85
N SER A 466 0.81 15.76 6.15
CA SER A 466 1.99 16.53 5.75
C SER A 466 2.09 16.72 4.23
N MET A 467 1.72 15.70 3.46
CA MET A 467 1.68 15.79 2.00
C MET A 467 0.60 16.74 1.49
N VAL A 468 -0.56 16.84 2.15
CA VAL A 468 -1.61 17.82 1.82
C VAL A 468 -1.16 19.23 2.16
N GLU A 469 -0.56 19.42 3.34
CA GLU A 469 -0.06 20.72 3.79
C GLU A 469 1.01 21.30 2.86
N GLY A 470 1.97 20.46 2.43
CA GLY A 470 3.07 20.87 1.54
C GLY A 470 2.77 20.78 0.04
N ARG A 471 1.55 20.38 -0.37
CA ARG A 471 1.26 20.10 -1.78
C ARG A 471 1.28 21.39 -2.61
N PRO A 472 2.07 21.46 -3.70
CA PRO A 472 1.95 22.54 -4.68
C PRO A 472 0.64 22.48 -5.45
N ASP A 473 0.30 23.53 -6.20
CA ASP A 473 -0.80 23.48 -7.18
C ASP A 473 -0.61 22.26 -8.10
N TRP A 474 -1.68 21.51 -8.32
CA TRP A 474 -1.62 20.29 -9.10
C TRP A 474 -1.61 20.57 -10.60
N CYS A 475 -0.49 20.33 -11.28
CA CYS A 475 -0.41 20.35 -12.73
C CYS A 475 -1.16 19.16 -13.32
N ILE A 476 -2.31 19.43 -13.97
CA ILE A 476 -3.22 18.41 -14.49
C ILE A 476 -3.11 18.17 -16.00
N SER A 477 -2.27 18.88 -16.72
CA SER A 477 -2.09 18.70 -18.17
C SER A 477 -0.84 17.91 -18.50
N ARG A 478 -0.93 17.06 -19.55
CA ARG A 478 0.18 16.25 -20.08
C ARG A 478 0.20 16.34 -21.60
N GLN A 479 1.39 16.40 -22.17
CA GLN A 479 1.63 16.46 -23.62
C GLN A 479 1.76 15.05 -24.20
N ARG A 480 0.72 14.24 -24.01
CA ARG A 480 0.64 12.83 -24.47
C ARG A 480 -0.61 12.61 -25.32
N ASN A 481 -0.70 11.44 -25.98
CA ASN A 481 -1.80 11.12 -26.89
C ASN A 481 -2.90 10.26 -26.24
N TRP A 482 -2.55 9.38 -25.28
CA TRP A 482 -3.44 8.39 -24.72
C TRP A 482 -3.95 8.79 -23.33
N GLY A 483 -5.11 9.42 -23.30
CA GLY A 483 -5.82 9.88 -22.10
C GLY A 483 -7.03 10.72 -22.44
N VAL A 484 -7.71 11.23 -21.42
CA VAL A 484 -8.84 12.16 -21.56
C VAL A 484 -8.31 13.57 -21.85
N PRO A 485 -8.71 14.20 -22.95
CA PRO A 485 -8.19 15.52 -23.30
C PRO A 485 -8.70 16.61 -22.35
N ILE A 486 -7.88 17.67 -22.17
CA ILE A 486 -8.28 18.90 -21.47
C ILE A 486 -9.44 19.55 -22.24
N PRO A 487 -10.62 19.75 -21.63
CA PRO A 487 -11.84 20.19 -22.34
C PRO A 487 -11.86 21.71 -22.61
N ALA A 488 -10.80 22.22 -23.24
CA ALA A 488 -10.62 23.63 -23.54
C ALA A 488 -10.30 23.85 -25.02
N PHE A 489 -10.63 25.03 -25.54
CA PHE A 489 -10.39 25.41 -26.93
C PHE A 489 -9.53 26.67 -27.01
N THR A 490 -8.85 26.83 -28.12
CA THR A 490 -8.17 28.08 -28.46
C THR A 490 -8.87 28.70 -29.66
N CYS A 491 -9.25 29.97 -29.55
CA CYS A 491 -9.76 30.72 -30.69
C CYS A 491 -8.60 31.05 -31.64
N GLU A 492 -8.63 30.53 -32.85
CA GLU A 492 -7.58 30.82 -33.85
C GLU A 492 -7.59 32.26 -34.34
N ASP A 493 -8.71 33.00 -34.18
CA ASP A 493 -8.84 34.38 -34.65
C ASP A 493 -8.19 35.38 -33.67
N CYS A 494 -8.15 35.11 -32.35
CA CYS A 494 -7.64 36.06 -31.37
C CYS A 494 -6.73 35.46 -30.28
N GLY A 495 -6.48 34.14 -30.32
CA GLY A 495 -5.65 33.43 -29.34
C GLY A 495 -6.27 33.20 -27.98
N GLU A 496 -7.56 33.57 -27.76
CA GLU A 496 -8.24 33.45 -26.48
C GLU A 496 -8.50 31.98 -26.14
N THR A 497 -8.35 31.60 -24.87
CA THR A 497 -8.76 30.29 -24.37
C THR A 497 -10.26 30.29 -24.12
N VAL A 498 -10.99 29.40 -24.77
CA VAL A 498 -12.45 29.26 -24.64
C VAL A 498 -12.81 28.03 -23.83
N ILE A 499 -13.39 28.26 -22.66
CA ILE A 499 -13.94 27.26 -21.76
C ILE A 499 -15.08 27.92 -20.97
N ASN A 500 -16.25 27.30 -20.97
CA ASN A 500 -17.44 27.76 -20.26
C ASN A 500 -18.45 26.60 -20.10
N ASP A 501 -19.53 26.81 -19.35
CA ASP A 501 -20.56 25.79 -19.09
C ASP A 501 -21.07 25.12 -20.36
N GLN A 502 -21.37 25.90 -21.41
CA GLN A 502 -21.94 25.37 -22.65
C GLN A 502 -20.94 24.49 -23.41
N THR A 503 -19.67 24.90 -23.46
CA THR A 503 -18.61 24.07 -24.09
C THR A 503 -18.34 22.81 -23.29
N LEU A 504 -18.31 22.89 -21.96
CA LEU A 504 -18.09 21.72 -21.08
C LEU A 504 -19.26 20.74 -21.17
N ASP A 505 -20.51 21.20 -21.14
CA ASP A 505 -21.68 20.34 -21.28
C ASP A 505 -21.73 19.64 -22.65
N ALA A 506 -21.32 20.33 -23.72
CA ALA A 506 -21.20 19.75 -25.05
C ALA A 506 -20.13 18.64 -25.11
N VAL A 507 -18.98 18.84 -24.44
CA VAL A 507 -17.90 17.85 -24.35
C VAL A 507 -18.31 16.64 -23.51
N ILE A 508 -18.96 16.84 -22.36
CA ILE A 508 -19.53 15.75 -21.54
C ILE A 508 -20.48 14.88 -22.37
N LYS A 509 -21.34 15.51 -23.14
CA LYS A 509 -22.27 14.80 -24.04
C LYS A 509 -21.51 14.04 -25.13
N LEU A 510 -20.54 14.68 -25.78
CA LEU A 510 -19.70 14.05 -26.82
C LEU A 510 -19.02 12.78 -26.28
N PHE A 511 -18.38 12.89 -25.12
CA PHE A 511 -17.63 11.75 -24.54
C PHE A 511 -18.58 10.63 -24.11
N ARG A 512 -19.73 10.94 -23.56
CA ARG A 512 -20.73 9.93 -23.19
C ARG A 512 -21.27 9.16 -24.41
N GLU A 513 -21.49 9.85 -25.54
CA GLU A 513 -22.04 9.24 -26.74
C GLU A 513 -20.97 8.53 -27.58
N LYS A 514 -19.73 9.09 -27.68
CA LYS A 514 -18.71 8.62 -28.63
C LYS A 514 -17.35 8.29 -27.99
N GLY A 515 -17.13 8.63 -26.71
CA GLY A 515 -15.81 8.52 -26.06
C GLY A 515 -14.86 9.66 -26.43
N SER A 516 -13.71 9.71 -25.75
CA SER A 516 -12.70 10.77 -25.90
C SER A 516 -11.97 10.75 -27.24
N ASP A 517 -12.05 9.67 -28.02
CA ASP A 517 -11.44 9.60 -29.37
C ASP A 517 -12.09 10.62 -30.32
N ALA A 518 -13.39 10.91 -30.17
CA ALA A 518 -14.11 11.89 -30.97
C ALA A 518 -13.54 13.33 -30.85
N TRP A 519 -12.85 13.65 -29.75
CA TRP A 519 -12.15 14.92 -29.55
C TRP A 519 -11.05 15.18 -30.59
N PHE A 520 -10.37 14.10 -31.02
CA PHE A 520 -9.24 14.19 -31.94
C PHE A 520 -9.66 14.00 -33.40
N THR A 521 -10.86 13.46 -33.68
CA THR A 521 -11.35 13.12 -35.02
C THR A 521 -12.43 14.07 -35.52
N ASP A 522 -13.29 14.59 -34.65
CA ASP A 522 -14.45 15.37 -34.99
C ASP A 522 -14.14 16.90 -35.02
N ASP A 523 -14.71 17.64 -35.96
CA ASP A 523 -14.61 19.12 -35.98
C ASP A 523 -15.37 19.70 -34.77
N PRO A 524 -14.76 20.58 -33.94
CA PRO A 524 -15.42 21.23 -32.82
C PRO A 524 -16.76 21.87 -33.16
N LYS A 525 -16.95 22.40 -34.35
CA LYS A 525 -18.22 22.98 -34.81
C LYS A 525 -19.36 21.99 -34.79
N THR A 526 -19.09 20.69 -35.04
CA THR A 526 -20.13 19.65 -35.13
C THR A 526 -20.73 19.29 -33.79
N TYR A 527 -19.96 19.30 -32.71
CA TYR A 527 -20.44 18.93 -31.38
C TYR A 527 -20.69 20.13 -30.46
N LEU A 528 -20.05 21.26 -30.71
CA LEU A 528 -20.31 22.48 -29.94
C LEU A 528 -21.59 23.22 -30.44
N GLY A 529 -21.91 23.12 -31.74
CA GLY A 529 -23.09 23.82 -32.27
C GLY A 529 -23.06 25.34 -31.98
N ASP A 530 -24.12 25.83 -31.35
CA ASP A 530 -24.23 27.25 -30.94
C ASP A 530 -23.20 27.69 -29.87
N ALA A 531 -22.61 26.75 -29.13
CA ALA A 531 -21.53 27.03 -28.17
C ALA A 531 -20.17 27.28 -28.84
N CYS A 532 -20.04 27.06 -30.17
CA CYS A 532 -18.82 27.32 -30.95
C CYS A 532 -18.62 28.80 -31.21
N VAL A 533 -18.47 29.61 -30.16
CA VAL A 533 -18.29 31.07 -30.23
C VAL A 533 -17.24 31.52 -29.24
N CYS A 534 -16.25 32.28 -29.69
CA CYS A 534 -15.28 32.93 -28.80
C CYS A 534 -15.94 34.08 -28.04
N PRO A 535 -15.95 34.10 -26.71
CA PRO A 535 -16.59 35.17 -25.93
C PRO A 535 -15.88 36.53 -26.09
N LYS A 536 -14.64 36.58 -26.57
CA LYS A 536 -13.83 37.79 -26.71
C LYS A 536 -14.00 38.47 -28.06
N CYS A 537 -13.92 37.72 -29.17
CA CYS A 537 -14.00 38.26 -30.52
C CYS A 537 -15.24 37.87 -31.31
N GLY A 538 -16.07 36.97 -30.81
CA GLY A 538 -17.25 36.43 -31.51
C GLY A 538 -16.90 35.46 -32.65
N GLY A 539 -15.64 35.11 -32.85
CA GLY A 539 -15.20 34.17 -33.88
C GLY A 539 -15.65 32.74 -33.61
N HIS A 540 -15.79 31.92 -34.66
CA HIS A 540 -16.23 30.53 -34.60
C HIS A 540 -15.11 29.55 -34.93
N ASN A 541 -13.85 29.97 -35.02
CA ASN A 541 -12.71 29.14 -35.32
C ASN A 541 -12.07 28.65 -34.03
N LEU A 542 -12.71 27.70 -33.38
CA LEU A 542 -12.23 27.11 -32.15
C LEU A 542 -11.46 25.82 -32.44
N LYS A 543 -10.23 25.75 -31.95
CA LYS A 543 -9.35 24.58 -32.04
C LYS A 543 -9.28 23.86 -30.70
N ALA A 544 -9.54 22.57 -30.70
CA ALA A 544 -9.46 21.74 -29.52
C ALA A 544 -8.02 21.66 -28.98
N ASN A 545 -7.87 21.71 -27.64
CA ASN A 545 -6.58 21.49 -26.98
C ASN A 545 -6.10 20.06 -27.23
N LYS A 546 -4.78 19.86 -27.34
CA LYS A 546 -4.16 18.55 -27.59
C LYS A 546 -3.67 17.88 -26.30
N ASP A 547 -3.47 18.64 -25.24
CA ASP A 547 -3.03 18.10 -23.95
C ASP A 547 -4.12 17.21 -23.35
N ILE A 548 -3.71 16.18 -22.63
CA ILE A 548 -4.59 15.28 -21.89
C ILE A 548 -4.51 15.57 -20.38
N LEU A 549 -5.50 15.09 -19.64
CA LEU A 549 -5.48 15.11 -18.18
C LEU A 549 -4.38 14.16 -17.65
N ASP A 550 -3.87 14.49 -16.48
CA ASP A 550 -3.00 13.62 -15.68
C ASP A 550 -3.70 12.29 -15.40
N VAL A 551 -3.02 11.15 -15.57
CA VAL A 551 -3.58 9.82 -15.28
C VAL A 551 -4.06 9.68 -13.84
N TRP A 552 -3.47 10.43 -12.91
CA TRP A 552 -3.95 10.51 -11.53
C TRP A 552 -5.29 11.22 -11.38
N TRP A 553 -5.69 12.03 -12.37
CA TRP A 553 -7.03 12.57 -12.45
C TRP A 553 -8.03 11.46 -12.75
N ASP A 554 -7.75 10.64 -13.77
CA ASP A 554 -8.63 9.53 -14.18
C ASP A 554 -8.89 8.59 -12.99
N SER A 555 -7.86 8.04 -12.37
CA SER A 555 -8.03 7.22 -11.16
C SER A 555 -8.65 8.02 -10.00
N GLY A 556 -8.35 9.31 -9.89
CA GLY A 556 -8.85 10.21 -8.87
C GLY A 556 -10.37 10.38 -8.88
N VAL A 557 -11.03 10.33 -10.03
CA VAL A 557 -12.51 10.49 -10.15
C VAL A 557 -13.27 9.19 -9.97
N SER A 558 -12.60 8.06 -9.75
CA SER A 558 -13.22 6.75 -9.61
C SER A 558 -14.31 6.70 -8.52
N HIS A 559 -14.17 7.50 -7.46
CA HIS A 559 -15.22 7.64 -6.44
C HIS A 559 -16.57 8.10 -7.03
N THR A 560 -16.57 8.89 -8.08
CA THR A 560 -17.79 9.34 -8.78
C THR A 560 -18.19 8.35 -9.85
N ALA A 561 -17.30 8.05 -10.78
CA ALA A 561 -17.56 7.16 -11.90
C ALA A 561 -18.03 5.76 -11.47
N VAL A 562 -17.59 5.31 -10.30
CA VAL A 562 -17.87 3.98 -9.78
C VAL A 562 -18.80 4.05 -8.57
N CYS A 563 -18.33 4.60 -7.44
CA CYS A 563 -19.07 4.51 -6.18
C CYS A 563 -20.38 5.31 -6.18
N LYS A 564 -20.44 6.45 -6.89
CA LYS A 564 -21.63 7.30 -6.96
C LYS A 564 -22.57 6.93 -8.10
N HIS A 565 -22.03 6.56 -9.28
CA HIS A 565 -22.85 6.28 -10.46
C HIS A 565 -23.39 4.85 -10.51
N ARG A 566 -22.74 3.85 -9.88
CA ARG A 566 -23.27 2.48 -9.82
C ARG A 566 -24.29 2.34 -8.69
N PRO A 567 -25.54 1.91 -8.97
CA PRO A 567 -26.62 1.88 -7.99
C PRO A 567 -26.43 0.84 -6.87
N ASN A 568 -25.58 -0.18 -7.13
CA ASN A 568 -25.24 -1.21 -6.16
C ASN A 568 -24.14 -0.77 -5.18
N LEU A 569 -23.49 0.36 -5.40
CA LEU A 569 -22.45 0.91 -4.54
C LEU A 569 -22.96 2.09 -3.71
N LYS A 570 -22.08 2.76 -2.99
CA LYS A 570 -22.37 3.99 -2.23
C LYS A 570 -21.17 4.94 -2.21
N PHE A 571 -21.42 6.21 -2.05
CA PHE A 571 -20.45 7.28 -1.89
C PHE A 571 -20.71 8.06 -0.59
N PRO A 572 -19.70 8.37 0.23
CA PRO A 572 -18.32 7.88 0.17
C PRO A 572 -18.21 6.36 0.37
N ALA A 573 -17.14 5.76 -0.17
CA ALA A 573 -16.83 4.35 0.09
C ALA A 573 -16.51 4.13 1.59
N ASP A 574 -16.74 2.92 2.10
CA ASP A 574 -16.37 2.63 3.50
C ASP A 574 -14.87 2.47 3.66
N MET A 575 -14.18 1.95 2.63
CA MET A 575 -12.76 1.69 2.72
C MET A 575 -12.04 1.84 1.38
N TYR A 576 -10.81 2.40 1.44
CA TYR A 576 -9.76 2.28 0.44
C TYR A 576 -8.61 1.47 1.04
N LEU A 577 -8.01 0.57 0.26
CA LEU A 577 -6.85 -0.21 0.68
C LEU A 577 -5.83 -0.26 -0.46
N GLU A 578 -4.62 0.28 -0.23
CA GLU A 578 -3.52 0.25 -1.19
C GLU A 578 -2.14 0.31 -0.49
N GLY A 579 -1.08 0.24 -1.29
CA GLY A 579 0.29 0.45 -0.85
C GLY A 579 0.54 1.86 -0.30
N SER A 580 1.57 2.02 0.50
CA SER A 580 1.93 3.29 1.15
C SER A 580 2.39 4.38 0.16
N ASP A 581 2.77 4.02 -1.07
CA ASP A 581 3.04 4.93 -2.18
C ASP A 581 1.79 5.71 -2.60
N GLN A 582 0.61 5.13 -2.43
CA GLN A 582 -0.66 5.75 -2.81
C GLN A 582 -1.08 6.94 -1.93
N HIS A 583 -0.35 7.25 -0.87
CA HIS A 583 -0.50 8.52 -0.16
C HIS A 583 -0.19 9.74 -1.05
N ARG A 584 0.72 9.60 -2.02
CA ARG A 584 0.97 10.62 -3.07
C ARG A 584 0.16 10.38 -4.35
N GLY A 585 -0.27 9.15 -4.59
CA GLY A 585 -1.02 8.74 -5.77
C GLY A 585 -2.53 8.79 -5.55
N TRP A 586 -3.19 7.63 -5.63
CA TRP A 586 -4.64 7.49 -5.68
C TRP A 586 -5.39 8.00 -4.43
N PHE A 587 -4.84 7.81 -3.21
CA PHE A 587 -5.48 8.37 -2.01
C PHE A 587 -5.56 9.89 -2.08
N MET A 588 -4.48 10.53 -2.54
CA MET A 588 -4.39 11.98 -2.67
C MET A 588 -5.25 12.52 -3.81
N SER A 589 -5.15 11.93 -5.01
CA SER A 589 -5.90 12.40 -6.17
C SER A 589 -7.40 12.26 -5.97
N SER A 590 -7.86 11.12 -5.41
CA SER A 590 -9.27 10.92 -5.03
C SER A 590 -9.74 11.92 -3.97
N LEU A 591 -8.89 12.24 -2.98
CA LEU A 591 -9.23 13.25 -1.97
C LEU A 591 -9.41 14.63 -2.60
N MET A 592 -8.44 15.05 -3.46
CA MET A 592 -8.49 16.37 -4.09
C MET A 592 -9.70 16.54 -5.01
N THR A 593 -9.98 15.54 -5.85
CA THR A 593 -11.13 15.58 -6.77
C THR A 593 -12.47 15.52 -6.03
N SER A 594 -12.58 14.68 -5.00
CA SER A 594 -13.81 14.57 -4.19
C SER A 594 -14.08 15.82 -3.35
N VAL A 595 -13.08 16.31 -2.62
CA VAL A 595 -13.24 17.56 -1.83
C VAL A 595 -13.45 18.75 -2.76
N GLY A 596 -12.69 18.82 -3.85
CA GLY A 596 -12.85 19.86 -4.87
C GLY A 596 -14.27 19.88 -5.46
N ALA A 597 -14.84 18.73 -5.81
CA ALA A 597 -16.18 18.66 -6.38
C ALA A 597 -17.30 18.73 -5.32
N TYR A 598 -17.18 18.00 -4.21
CA TYR A 598 -18.27 17.74 -3.28
C TYR A 598 -18.05 18.24 -1.85
N GLY A 599 -16.83 18.64 -1.48
CA GLY A 599 -16.50 19.10 -0.12
C GLY A 599 -16.40 17.98 0.91
N VAL A 600 -16.28 16.71 0.49
CA VAL A 600 -16.18 15.54 1.39
C VAL A 600 -15.09 14.58 0.92
N ALA A 601 -14.46 13.87 1.86
CA ALA A 601 -13.52 12.80 1.53
C ALA A 601 -14.23 11.64 0.80
N PRO A 602 -13.58 10.96 -0.17
CA PRO A 602 -14.20 9.88 -0.94
C PRO A 602 -14.31 8.56 -0.18
N TYR A 603 -13.66 8.45 0.97
CA TYR A 603 -13.53 7.26 1.79
C TYR A 603 -13.71 7.59 3.28
N LYS A 604 -14.26 6.61 4.04
CA LYS A 604 -14.41 6.70 5.50
C LYS A 604 -13.22 6.12 6.25
N SER A 605 -12.55 5.14 5.64
CA SER A 605 -11.34 4.53 6.19
C SER A 605 -10.32 4.23 5.11
N VAL A 606 -9.04 4.19 5.52
CA VAL A 606 -7.89 3.85 4.68
C VAL A 606 -7.05 2.79 5.37
N VAL A 607 -6.77 1.69 4.66
CA VAL A 607 -5.77 0.70 5.05
C VAL A 607 -4.54 0.91 4.16
N SER A 608 -3.39 1.18 4.78
CA SER A 608 -2.13 1.40 4.08
C SER A 608 -1.19 0.22 4.28
N GLN A 609 -0.70 -0.35 3.19
CA GLN A 609 0.21 -1.49 3.20
C GLN A 609 1.64 -1.10 2.82
N GLY A 610 2.63 -1.84 3.33
CA GLY A 610 4.02 -1.76 2.90
C GLY A 610 4.27 -2.44 1.55
N PHE A 611 5.51 -2.33 1.06
CA PHE A 611 5.95 -2.96 -0.18
C PHE A 611 6.31 -4.43 0.03
N THR A 612 6.21 -5.20 -1.06
CA THR A 612 6.76 -6.56 -1.10
C THR A 612 8.24 -6.50 -1.52
N LEU A 613 9.10 -7.10 -0.70
CA LEU A 613 10.54 -7.13 -0.89
C LEU A 613 11.03 -8.58 -1.07
N ASP A 614 12.25 -8.76 -1.56
CA ASP A 614 12.89 -10.09 -1.56
C ASP A 614 13.31 -10.50 -0.13
N GLY A 615 13.77 -11.74 0.04
CA GLY A 615 14.22 -12.25 1.35
C GLY A 615 15.39 -11.50 1.98
N GLN A 616 16.07 -10.60 1.24
CA GLN A 616 17.13 -9.72 1.73
C GLN A 616 16.65 -8.28 1.97
N GLY A 617 15.35 -8.02 1.87
CA GLY A 617 14.78 -6.69 2.08
C GLY A 617 15.00 -5.72 0.91
N ARG A 618 15.28 -6.21 -0.31
CA ARG A 618 15.49 -5.38 -1.50
C ARG A 618 14.22 -5.36 -2.37
N LYS A 619 13.99 -4.26 -3.06
CA LYS A 619 12.91 -4.13 -4.05
C LYS A 619 13.09 -5.19 -5.15
N MET A 620 12.01 -5.88 -5.50
CA MET A 620 12.01 -6.86 -6.58
C MET A 620 12.09 -6.17 -7.94
N SER A 621 13.00 -6.64 -8.80
CA SER A 621 13.13 -6.17 -10.18
C SER A 621 13.59 -7.28 -11.11
N LYS A 622 13.21 -7.18 -12.40
CA LYS A 622 13.65 -8.15 -13.42
C LYS A 622 15.17 -8.11 -13.63
N SER A 623 15.78 -6.94 -13.49
CA SER A 623 17.23 -6.78 -13.61
C SER A 623 18.03 -7.49 -12.52
N LEU A 624 17.49 -7.58 -11.31
CA LEU A 624 18.09 -8.31 -10.18
C LEU A 624 17.74 -9.80 -10.20
N GLY A 625 16.80 -10.24 -11.04
CA GLY A 625 16.37 -11.65 -11.11
C GLY A 625 15.68 -12.17 -9.83
N ASN A 626 15.20 -11.28 -8.96
CA ASN A 626 14.60 -11.60 -7.66
C ASN A 626 13.07 -11.50 -7.66
N VAL A 627 12.43 -11.42 -8.83
CA VAL A 627 10.97 -11.29 -8.97
C VAL A 627 10.30 -12.64 -8.73
N ILE A 628 9.30 -12.65 -7.84
CA ILE A 628 8.41 -13.80 -7.63
C ILE A 628 7.12 -13.56 -8.42
N ASP A 629 6.81 -14.50 -9.32
CA ASP A 629 5.56 -14.49 -10.09
C ASP A 629 4.44 -15.20 -9.30
N PRO A 630 3.37 -14.48 -8.90
CA PRO A 630 2.25 -15.07 -8.17
C PRO A 630 1.58 -16.24 -8.91
N ASN A 631 1.51 -16.17 -10.25
CA ASN A 631 0.91 -17.22 -11.05
C ASN A 631 1.76 -18.52 -11.01
N ALA A 632 3.09 -18.37 -11.01
CA ALA A 632 4.00 -19.50 -10.86
C ALA A 632 3.87 -20.14 -9.46
N VAL A 633 3.78 -19.32 -8.40
CA VAL A 633 3.53 -19.81 -7.03
C VAL A 633 2.20 -20.56 -6.95
N CYS A 634 1.13 -20.03 -7.54
CA CYS A 634 -0.16 -20.69 -7.57
C CYS A 634 -0.12 -22.01 -8.36
N ALA A 635 0.65 -22.08 -9.44
CA ALA A 635 0.79 -23.30 -10.25
C ALA A 635 1.63 -24.39 -9.55
N GLU A 636 2.57 -24.02 -8.70
CA GLU A 636 3.44 -24.95 -7.97
C GLU A 636 2.86 -25.35 -6.59
N ARG A 637 2.47 -24.35 -5.78
CA ARG A 637 2.15 -24.47 -4.35
C ARG A 637 0.66 -24.30 -4.04
N GLY A 638 -0.10 -23.64 -4.93
CA GLY A 638 -1.49 -23.26 -4.72
C GLY A 638 -1.68 -21.82 -4.24
N ALA A 639 -2.86 -21.26 -4.55
CA ALA A 639 -3.24 -19.92 -4.14
C ALA A 639 -3.47 -19.82 -2.61
N ASP A 640 -4.01 -20.85 -1.95
CA ASP A 640 -4.19 -20.86 -0.50
C ASP A 640 -2.86 -20.71 0.26
N VAL A 641 -1.74 -21.22 -0.27
CA VAL A 641 -0.41 -20.99 0.33
C VAL A 641 0.00 -19.52 0.20
N LEU A 642 -0.25 -18.89 -0.95
CA LEU A 642 0.05 -17.47 -1.15
C LEU A 642 -0.87 -16.58 -0.29
N ARG A 643 -2.15 -16.93 -0.17
CA ARG A 643 -3.11 -16.25 0.73
C ARG A 643 -2.69 -16.37 2.20
N LEU A 644 -2.22 -17.55 2.59
CA LEU A 644 -1.70 -17.78 3.96
C LEU A 644 -0.41 -16.97 4.21
N TRP A 645 0.46 -16.81 3.20
CA TRP A 645 1.61 -15.93 3.31
C TRP A 645 1.18 -14.48 3.59
N VAL A 646 0.23 -13.94 2.82
CA VAL A 646 -0.31 -12.60 3.06
C VAL A 646 -0.86 -12.44 4.47
N ALA A 647 -1.57 -13.47 4.97
CA ALA A 647 -2.10 -13.46 6.32
C ALA A 647 -1.06 -13.69 7.41
N SER A 648 0.12 -14.23 7.09
CA SER A 648 1.18 -14.53 8.09
C SER A 648 2.12 -13.36 8.39
N VAL A 649 2.11 -12.31 7.55
CA VAL A 649 3.00 -11.16 7.65
C VAL A 649 2.26 -9.90 8.12
N ASP A 650 3.00 -8.97 8.73
CA ASP A 650 2.45 -7.64 9.06
C ASP A 650 2.47 -6.75 7.82
N THR A 651 1.35 -6.69 7.13
CA THR A 651 1.20 -5.91 5.90
C THR A 651 1.22 -4.40 6.10
N SER A 652 1.20 -3.89 7.33
CA SER A 652 1.35 -2.44 7.61
C SER A 652 2.79 -1.93 7.41
N THR A 653 3.74 -2.83 7.29
CA THR A 653 5.17 -2.58 7.01
C THR A 653 5.59 -3.31 5.73
N ASP A 654 6.81 -3.03 5.26
CA ASP A 654 7.39 -3.76 4.13
C ASP A 654 7.58 -5.24 4.48
N VAL A 655 7.17 -6.12 3.57
CA VAL A 655 7.11 -7.56 3.82
C VAL A 655 8.05 -8.33 2.90
N PRO A 656 8.91 -9.20 3.46
CA PRO A 656 9.79 -10.05 2.66
C PRO A 656 9.03 -11.25 2.11
N CYS A 657 9.43 -11.70 0.92
CA CYS A 657 9.00 -12.95 0.33
C CYS A 657 10.13 -13.59 -0.45
N ASP A 658 10.36 -14.87 -0.21
CA ASP A 658 11.23 -15.72 -1.00
C ASP A 658 10.74 -17.17 -0.94
N ASP A 659 11.46 -18.06 -1.64
CA ASP A 659 11.09 -19.48 -1.71
C ASP A 659 11.16 -20.18 -0.36
N ALA A 660 12.11 -19.80 0.51
CA ALA A 660 12.24 -20.35 1.87
C ALA A 660 11.05 -19.95 2.75
N ILE A 661 10.64 -18.70 2.70
CA ILE A 661 9.45 -18.18 3.42
C ILE A 661 8.20 -18.91 2.91
N LEU A 662 7.99 -19.01 1.60
CA LEU A 662 6.85 -19.72 1.03
C LEU A 662 6.85 -21.22 1.39
N SER A 663 8.02 -21.83 1.55
CA SER A 663 8.14 -23.22 2.01
C SER A 663 7.71 -23.38 3.46
N GLN A 664 8.10 -22.44 4.35
CA GLN A 664 7.67 -22.45 5.76
C GLN A 664 6.16 -22.24 5.90
N VAL A 665 5.59 -21.32 5.10
CA VAL A 665 4.14 -21.12 5.03
C VAL A 665 3.42 -22.38 4.52
N GLY A 666 4.02 -23.09 3.56
CA GLY A 666 3.53 -24.39 3.09
C GLY A 666 3.51 -25.46 4.20
N ASP A 667 4.47 -25.43 5.12
CA ASP A 667 4.47 -26.31 6.31
C ASP A 667 3.33 -25.94 7.27
N ALA A 668 3.10 -24.65 7.52
CA ALA A 668 1.99 -24.18 8.32
C ALA A 668 0.63 -24.57 7.70
N TYR A 669 0.48 -24.40 6.38
CA TYR A 669 -0.69 -24.85 5.63
C TYR A 669 -0.97 -26.34 5.84
N ARG A 670 0.07 -27.18 5.74
CA ARG A 670 -0.07 -28.63 5.98
C ARG A 670 -0.59 -28.96 7.37
N ARG A 671 -0.18 -28.19 8.40
CA ARG A 671 -0.68 -28.37 9.77
C ARG A 671 -2.16 -28.04 9.87
N PHE A 672 -2.61 -26.89 9.34
CA PHE A 672 -4.04 -26.53 9.29
C PHE A 672 -4.84 -27.63 8.61
N ARG A 673 -4.43 -28.04 7.41
CA ARG A 673 -5.13 -29.08 6.66
C ARG A 673 -5.20 -30.44 7.40
N ASN A 674 -4.09 -30.83 8.02
CA ASN A 674 -4.04 -32.09 8.77
C ASN A 674 -4.95 -32.05 9.99
N THR A 675 -5.07 -30.94 10.68
CA THR A 675 -5.99 -30.75 11.81
C THR A 675 -7.44 -30.85 11.34
N LEU A 676 -7.82 -30.12 10.26
CA LEU A 676 -9.16 -30.26 9.68
C LEU A 676 -9.47 -31.70 9.29
N ARG A 677 -8.53 -32.36 8.62
CA ARG A 677 -8.70 -33.77 8.22
C ARG A 677 -8.87 -34.70 9.39
N PHE A 678 -8.13 -34.47 10.48
CA PHE A 678 -8.22 -35.33 11.68
C PHE A 678 -9.58 -35.15 12.36
N LEU A 679 -10.05 -33.91 12.51
CA LEU A 679 -11.37 -33.63 13.06
C LEU A 679 -12.49 -34.21 12.18
N LEU A 680 -12.44 -34.03 10.87
CA LEU A 680 -13.39 -34.61 9.92
C LEU A 680 -13.42 -36.15 10.05
N GLY A 681 -12.27 -36.78 10.27
CA GLY A 681 -12.18 -38.25 10.38
C GLY A 681 -13.01 -38.85 11.48
N GLU A 682 -13.23 -38.12 12.56
CA GLU A 682 -13.99 -38.56 13.74
C GLU A 682 -15.47 -38.14 13.71
N LEU A 683 -15.84 -37.29 12.76
CA LEU A 683 -17.19 -36.74 12.67
C LEU A 683 -17.94 -37.24 11.43
N GLU A 684 -17.29 -37.31 10.26
CA GLU A 684 -17.95 -37.70 9.01
C GLU A 684 -18.60 -39.07 9.11
N GLY A 685 -19.93 -39.12 9.01
CA GLY A 685 -20.73 -40.34 9.09
C GLY A 685 -20.79 -41.01 10.47
N GLN A 686 -20.19 -40.39 11.53
CA GLN A 686 -20.19 -40.91 12.89
C GLN A 686 -20.89 -40.00 13.90
N PHE A 687 -21.12 -38.72 13.56
CA PHE A 687 -21.71 -37.72 14.43
C PHE A 687 -22.44 -36.67 13.65
N ASP A 688 -23.63 -36.33 14.07
CA ASP A 688 -24.40 -35.18 13.55
C ASP A 688 -24.80 -34.28 14.73
N PRO A 689 -24.30 -33.03 14.83
CA PRO A 689 -24.65 -32.15 15.92
C PRO A 689 -26.14 -31.92 16.13
N ALA A 690 -26.96 -32.01 15.07
CA ALA A 690 -28.41 -31.87 15.19
C ALA A 690 -29.09 -32.97 16.03
N THR A 691 -28.49 -34.16 16.11
CA THR A 691 -29.08 -35.29 16.80
C THR A 691 -28.24 -35.83 17.95
N ASP A 692 -26.91 -35.64 17.89
CA ASP A 692 -25.98 -36.35 18.77
C ASP A 692 -25.25 -35.39 19.74
N ALA A 693 -25.41 -34.05 19.58
CA ALA A 693 -24.71 -33.09 20.42
C ALA A 693 -25.19 -33.09 21.86
N VAL A 694 -24.24 -32.99 22.78
CA VAL A 694 -24.46 -32.87 24.22
C VAL A 694 -24.59 -31.36 24.56
N ALA A 695 -25.53 -31.01 25.41
CA ALA A 695 -25.67 -29.63 25.86
C ALA A 695 -24.39 -29.17 26.60
N VAL A 696 -24.03 -27.90 26.47
CA VAL A 696 -22.81 -27.37 27.11
C VAL A 696 -22.74 -27.59 28.60
N ALA A 697 -23.88 -27.56 29.28
CA ALA A 697 -23.96 -27.83 30.73
C ALA A 697 -23.70 -29.29 31.11
N ASP A 698 -23.92 -30.22 30.16
CA ASP A 698 -23.83 -31.67 30.38
C ASP A 698 -22.53 -32.25 29.77
N LEU A 699 -21.63 -31.38 29.22
CA LEU A 699 -20.31 -31.80 28.74
C LEU A 699 -19.45 -32.32 29.91
N GLU A 700 -18.59 -33.29 29.60
CA GLU A 700 -17.49 -33.67 30.49
C GLU A 700 -16.65 -32.41 30.80
N GLU A 701 -16.12 -32.31 32.01
CA GLU A 701 -15.47 -31.06 32.44
C GLU A 701 -14.27 -30.70 31.59
N TYR A 702 -13.42 -31.63 31.20
CA TYR A 702 -12.30 -31.37 30.31
C TYR A 702 -12.78 -30.79 28.97
N ASP A 703 -13.83 -31.32 28.39
CA ASP A 703 -14.45 -30.87 27.15
C ASP A 703 -14.97 -29.43 27.29
N ARG A 704 -15.63 -29.13 28.42
CA ARG A 704 -16.17 -27.81 28.73
C ARG A 704 -15.08 -26.75 28.88
N LEU A 705 -13.93 -27.08 29.51
CA LEU A 705 -12.77 -26.22 29.65
C LEU A 705 -12.13 -25.92 28.29
N VAL A 706 -11.99 -26.93 27.43
CA VAL A 706 -11.46 -26.78 26.08
C VAL A 706 -12.41 -25.94 25.20
N LEU A 707 -13.72 -26.13 25.34
CA LEU A 707 -14.71 -25.31 24.65
C LEU A 707 -14.61 -23.83 25.05
N ALA A 708 -14.40 -23.55 26.34
CA ALA A 708 -14.17 -22.21 26.84
C ALA A 708 -12.89 -21.56 26.23
N ARG A 709 -11.80 -22.33 26.14
CA ARG A 709 -10.56 -21.91 25.49
C ARG A 709 -10.77 -21.63 23.99
N MET A 710 -11.54 -22.47 23.30
CA MET A 710 -11.92 -22.25 21.90
C MET A 710 -12.66 -20.93 21.71
N CYS A 711 -13.62 -20.61 22.60
CA CYS A 711 -14.38 -19.35 22.56
C CYS A 711 -13.46 -18.13 22.75
N GLU A 712 -12.48 -18.21 23.66
CA GLU A 712 -11.45 -17.17 23.85
C GLU A 712 -10.61 -16.96 22.56
N VAL A 713 -10.17 -18.05 21.93
CA VAL A 713 -9.42 -18.00 20.67
C VAL A 713 -10.24 -17.36 19.56
N HIS A 714 -11.50 -17.75 19.38
CA HIS A 714 -12.39 -17.15 18.40
C HIS A 714 -12.62 -15.65 18.65
N ALA A 715 -12.78 -15.23 19.90
CA ALA A 715 -12.92 -13.83 20.26
C ALA A 715 -11.66 -13.02 19.88
N ALA A 716 -10.47 -13.55 20.14
CA ALA A 716 -9.19 -12.94 19.75
C ALA A 716 -9.03 -12.86 18.21
N VAL A 717 -9.46 -13.90 17.48
CA VAL A 717 -9.47 -13.91 16.01
C VAL A 717 -10.43 -12.86 15.47
N THR A 718 -11.62 -12.76 16.03
CA THR A 718 -12.61 -11.74 15.65
C THR A 718 -12.06 -10.32 15.83
N GLU A 719 -11.45 -10.03 16.99
CA GLU A 719 -10.79 -8.73 17.23
C GLU A 719 -9.66 -8.44 16.22
N ALA A 720 -8.89 -9.46 15.87
CA ALA A 720 -7.81 -9.32 14.90
C ALA A 720 -8.34 -9.01 13.48
N TYR A 721 -9.43 -9.64 13.04
CA TYR A 721 -10.11 -9.32 11.77
C TYR A 721 -10.70 -7.92 11.77
N GLU A 722 -11.37 -7.49 12.86
CA GLU A 722 -11.91 -6.13 12.99
C GLU A 722 -10.81 -5.06 12.93
N GLY A 723 -9.62 -5.39 13.43
CA GLY A 723 -8.44 -4.53 13.39
C GLY A 723 -7.64 -4.64 12.10
N TYR A 724 -8.04 -5.49 11.14
CA TYR A 724 -7.29 -5.81 9.90
C TYR A 724 -5.87 -6.32 10.16
N ARG A 725 -5.66 -7.01 11.30
CA ARG A 725 -4.38 -7.57 11.75
C ARG A 725 -4.32 -9.08 11.41
N PHE A 726 -4.19 -9.40 10.13
CA PHE A 726 -4.28 -10.79 9.67
C PHE A 726 -3.13 -11.67 10.19
N ASN A 727 -1.97 -11.11 10.45
CA ASN A 727 -0.86 -11.80 11.09
C ASN A 727 -1.19 -12.28 12.51
N ASN A 728 -2.04 -11.56 13.24
CA ASN A 728 -2.54 -12.00 14.53
C ASN A 728 -3.56 -13.13 14.36
N VAL A 729 -4.44 -13.06 13.34
CA VAL A 729 -5.34 -14.17 13.00
C VAL A 729 -4.54 -15.44 12.75
N PHE A 730 -3.56 -15.38 11.84
CA PHE A 730 -2.68 -16.51 11.51
C PHE A 730 -2.01 -17.07 12.75
N ARG A 731 -1.33 -16.23 13.54
CA ARG A 731 -0.58 -16.66 14.72
C ARG A 731 -1.49 -17.30 15.76
N THR A 732 -2.62 -16.66 16.08
CA THR A 732 -3.58 -17.17 17.08
C THR A 732 -4.11 -18.53 16.68
N LEU A 733 -4.53 -18.72 15.44
CA LEU A 733 -5.04 -20.00 14.95
C LEU A 733 -3.93 -21.06 14.84
N TYR A 734 -2.73 -20.67 14.41
CA TYR A 734 -1.60 -21.58 14.28
C TYR A 734 -1.13 -22.12 15.64
N ASP A 735 -0.98 -21.24 16.61
CA ASP A 735 -0.63 -21.63 17.99
C ASP A 735 -1.72 -22.51 18.60
N TYR A 736 -2.98 -22.18 18.35
CA TYR A 736 -4.12 -22.98 18.84
C TYR A 736 -4.14 -24.40 18.25
N ILE A 737 -3.94 -24.60 16.96
CA ILE A 737 -3.91 -25.95 16.39
C ILE A 737 -2.74 -26.79 16.91
N ILE A 738 -1.61 -26.15 17.28
CA ILE A 738 -0.49 -26.84 17.94
C ILE A 738 -0.88 -27.23 19.36
N GLU A 739 -1.48 -26.31 20.12
CA GLU A 739 -2.03 -26.58 21.46
C GLU A 739 -3.02 -27.72 21.44
N LEU A 740 -3.98 -27.70 20.51
CA LEU A 740 -4.97 -28.80 20.35
C LEU A 740 -4.32 -30.13 20.03
N SER A 741 -3.40 -30.16 19.05
CA SER A 741 -2.78 -31.43 18.60
C SER A 741 -1.95 -32.08 19.69
N ASN A 742 -1.20 -31.27 20.45
CA ASN A 742 -0.38 -31.77 21.57
C ASN A 742 -1.19 -32.03 22.82
N GLY A 743 -2.33 -31.36 22.96
CA GLY A 743 -3.20 -31.43 24.15
C GLY A 743 -4.42 -32.29 23.94
N TYR A 744 -5.53 -31.61 23.76
CA TYR A 744 -6.87 -32.19 23.81
C TYR A 744 -7.11 -33.28 22.77
N LEU A 745 -6.74 -33.07 21.50
CA LEU A 745 -6.96 -34.09 20.48
C LEU A 745 -6.15 -35.38 20.72
N ASN A 746 -4.99 -35.25 21.37
CA ASN A 746 -4.21 -36.45 21.75
C ASN A 746 -4.80 -37.13 22.99
N ALA A 747 -5.24 -36.35 23.96
CA ALA A 747 -5.79 -36.85 25.23
C ALA A 747 -7.10 -37.65 25.03
N THR A 748 -8.00 -37.11 24.20
CA THR A 748 -9.32 -37.71 23.96
C THR A 748 -9.34 -38.86 22.98
N LYS A 749 -8.19 -39.24 22.36
CA LYS A 749 -8.11 -40.37 21.41
C LYS A 749 -8.57 -41.69 22.00
N ASP A 750 -8.24 -41.97 23.25
CA ASP A 750 -8.64 -43.19 23.90
C ASP A 750 -10.16 -43.31 23.98
N ARG A 751 -10.82 -42.25 24.42
CA ARG A 751 -12.28 -42.15 24.51
C ARG A 751 -12.91 -42.22 23.13
N MET A 752 -12.38 -41.48 22.18
CA MET A 752 -12.88 -41.39 20.78
C MET A 752 -12.82 -42.77 20.10
N TYR A 753 -11.74 -43.59 20.35
CA TYR A 753 -11.53 -44.85 19.65
C TYR A 753 -12.10 -46.01 20.40
N CYS A 754 -12.11 -45.98 21.73
CA CYS A 754 -12.36 -47.13 22.55
C CYS A 754 -13.73 -47.15 23.26
N ASP A 755 -14.40 -46.01 23.42
CA ASP A 755 -15.74 -45.99 23.99
C ASP A 755 -16.79 -46.50 23.01
N ALA A 756 -17.98 -46.87 23.50
CA ALA A 756 -19.13 -47.19 22.65
C ALA A 756 -19.48 -46.01 21.76
N ALA A 757 -19.93 -46.28 20.55
CA ALA A 757 -20.17 -45.23 19.54
C ALA A 757 -21.15 -44.14 20.01
N ASP A 758 -22.10 -44.50 20.84
CA ASP A 758 -23.19 -43.67 21.37
C ASP A 758 -23.00 -43.29 22.87
N SER A 759 -21.84 -43.56 23.47
CA SER A 759 -21.60 -43.24 24.87
C SER A 759 -21.62 -41.73 25.11
N ALA A 760 -22.12 -41.31 26.26
CA ALA A 760 -22.18 -39.88 26.64
C ALA A 760 -20.79 -39.23 26.63
N THR A 761 -19.76 -39.91 27.12
CA THR A 761 -18.39 -39.48 27.17
C THR A 761 -17.79 -39.25 25.77
N ARG A 762 -18.06 -40.16 24.82
CA ARG A 762 -17.63 -39.99 23.42
C ARG A 762 -18.41 -38.87 22.74
N ARG A 763 -19.73 -38.81 22.96
CA ARG A 763 -20.58 -37.73 22.41
C ARG A 763 -20.19 -36.34 22.92
N SER A 764 -19.78 -36.23 24.21
CA SER A 764 -19.24 -34.98 24.77
C SER A 764 -18.01 -34.51 24.01
N ALA A 765 -17.02 -35.39 23.80
CA ALA A 765 -15.84 -35.05 23.01
C ALA A 765 -16.18 -34.72 21.56
N GLN A 766 -17.04 -35.50 20.89
CA GLN A 766 -17.46 -35.26 19.51
C GLN A 766 -18.15 -33.89 19.35
N THR A 767 -18.96 -33.46 20.33
CA THR A 767 -19.59 -32.15 20.36
C THR A 767 -18.54 -31.06 20.34
N VAL A 768 -17.52 -31.12 21.21
CA VAL A 768 -16.45 -30.11 21.24
C VAL A 768 -15.56 -30.19 19.99
N TRP A 769 -15.30 -31.39 19.46
CA TRP A 769 -14.57 -31.51 18.19
C TRP A 769 -15.33 -30.91 17.01
N ALA A 770 -16.67 -31.04 16.98
CA ALA A 770 -17.52 -30.41 15.96
C ALA A 770 -17.50 -28.90 16.07
N GLU A 771 -17.57 -28.35 17.30
CA GLU A 771 -17.48 -26.90 17.53
C GLU A 771 -16.10 -26.33 17.10
N ILE A 772 -15.00 -27.03 17.45
CA ILE A 772 -13.65 -26.67 17.03
C ILE A 772 -13.53 -26.71 15.49
N LEU A 773 -14.04 -27.75 14.84
CA LEU A 773 -14.03 -27.87 13.37
C LEU A 773 -14.83 -26.75 12.72
N SER A 774 -16.04 -26.46 13.23
CA SER A 774 -16.88 -25.38 12.75
C SER A 774 -16.16 -24.02 12.87
N MET A 775 -15.65 -23.70 14.07
CA MET A 775 -14.88 -22.48 14.29
C MET A 775 -13.69 -22.37 13.33
N LEU A 776 -12.88 -23.43 13.18
CA LEU A 776 -11.71 -23.41 12.28
C LEU A 776 -12.10 -23.20 10.81
N VAL A 777 -13.19 -23.81 10.34
CA VAL A 777 -13.67 -23.63 8.97
C VAL A 777 -14.11 -22.18 8.74
N HIS A 778 -14.85 -21.58 9.67
CA HIS A 778 -15.33 -20.21 9.57
C HIS A 778 -14.17 -19.20 9.70
N ASP A 779 -13.31 -19.36 10.72
CA ASP A 779 -12.23 -18.42 10.99
C ASP A 779 -11.13 -18.44 9.91
N LEU A 780 -10.91 -19.59 9.26
CA LEU A 780 -9.97 -19.75 8.15
C LEU A 780 -10.57 -19.38 6.78
N GLN A 781 -11.91 -19.31 6.66
CA GLN A 781 -12.58 -19.11 5.38
C GLN A 781 -12.11 -17.86 4.63
N PRO A 782 -11.91 -16.69 5.27
CA PRO A 782 -11.42 -15.52 4.54
C PRO A 782 -9.99 -15.71 4.00
N ILE A 783 -9.19 -16.62 4.57
CA ILE A 783 -7.77 -16.82 4.22
C ILE A 783 -7.59 -18.04 3.32
N LEU A 784 -8.05 -19.22 3.74
CA LEU A 784 -7.87 -20.53 3.04
C LEU A 784 -9.14 -20.89 2.26
N VAL A 785 -9.49 -20.05 1.30
CA VAL A 785 -10.79 -20.06 0.61
C VAL A 785 -11.10 -21.37 -0.14
N TYR A 786 -10.09 -21.99 -0.76
CA TYR A 786 -10.25 -23.25 -1.47
C TYR A 786 -10.28 -24.45 -0.54
N THR A 787 -9.46 -24.43 0.52
CA THR A 787 -9.36 -25.51 1.49
C THR A 787 -10.62 -25.61 2.37
N THR A 788 -11.16 -24.49 2.81
CA THR A 788 -12.40 -24.46 3.60
C THR A 788 -13.61 -24.88 2.76
N ASP A 789 -13.65 -24.46 1.49
CA ASP A 789 -14.69 -24.87 0.55
C ASP A 789 -14.60 -26.38 0.21
N GLU A 790 -13.37 -26.94 0.21
CA GLU A 790 -13.20 -28.40 0.12
C GLU A 790 -13.71 -29.09 1.39
N ALA A 791 -13.36 -28.58 2.58
CA ALA A 791 -13.76 -29.16 3.85
C ALA A 791 -15.29 -29.18 4.02
N MET A 792 -15.99 -28.15 3.54
CA MET A 792 -17.46 -28.06 3.55
C MET A 792 -18.15 -29.30 3.01
N GLN A 793 -17.56 -29.96 1.99
CA GLN A 793 -18.17 -31.13 1.35
C GLN A 793 -18.23 -32.36 2.27
N PHE A 794 -17.39 -32.38 3.31
CA PHE A 794 -17.22 -33.48 4.25
C PHE A 794 -17.79 -33.18 5.64
N LEU A 795 -18.25 -31.94 5.87
CA LEU A 795 -18.95 -31.60 7.11
C LEU A 795 -20.31 -32.33 7.19
N PRO A 796 -20.80 -32.67 8.38
CA PRO A 796 -22.20 -32.98 8.58
C PRO A 796 -23.13 -31.90 8.00
N GLU A 797 -24.28 -32.31 7.48
CA GLU A 797 -25.18 -31.35 6.80
C GLU A 797 -25.67 -30.23 7.74
N SER A 798 -25.88 -30.55 9.00
CA SER A 798 -26.30 -29.61 10.05
C SER A 798 -25.23 -28.55 10.35
N MET A 799 -23.95 -28.76 10.00
CA MET A 799 -22.85 -27.80 10.19
C MET A 799 -22.63 -26.90 8.97
N ARG A 800 -23.43 -27.02 7.91
CA ARG A 800 -23.26 -26.25 6.68
C ARG A 800 -24.21 -25.05 6.57
N ASP A 801 -25.07 -24.80 7.57
CA ASP A 801 -26.10 -23.76 7.55
C ASP A 801 -26.98 -23.76 6.28
N GLY A 802 -27.16 -24.93 5.68
CA GLY A 802 -27.87 -25.12 4.40
C GLY A 802 -27.09 -24.59 3.18
N GLN A 803 -25.80 -24.22 3.33
CA GLN A 803 -24.97 -23.68 2.27
C GLN A 803 -24.16 -24.78 1.56
N LYS A 804 -23.92 -24.57 0.27
CA LYS A 804 -23.05 -25.43 -0.55
C LYS A 804 -21.58 -24.95 -0.51
N TYR A 805 -21.34 -23.66 -0.41
CA TYR A 805 -20.04 -23.02 -0.52
C TYR A 805 -19.65 -22.34 0.79
N ALA A 806 -18.39 -22.48 1.19
CA ALA A 806 -17.86 -21.86 2.39
C ALA A 806 -17.95 -20.31 2.36
N ALA A 807 -17.88 -19.71 1.18
CA ALA A 807 -18.06 -18.28 1.00
C ALA A 807 -19.43 -17.73 1.45
N LEU A 808 -20.42 -18.62 1.59
CA LEU A 808 -21.79 -18.27 1.99
C LEU A 808 -22.07 -18.48 3.48
N LEU A 809 -21.10 -18.93 4.27
CA LEU A 809 -21.25 -19.09 5.72
C LEU A 809 -21.40 -17.73 6.40
N ASP A 810 -22.15 -17.70 7.51
CA ASP A 810 -22.15 -16.56 8.42
C ASP A 810 -20.90 -16.58 9.32
N TRP A 811 -20.63 -15.49 10.05
CA TRP A 811 -19.55 -15.52 11.03
C TRP A 811 -19.92 -16.46 12.18
N TYR A 812 -18.95 -17.28 12.61
CA TYR A 812 -19.18 -18.26 13.66
C TYR A 812 -19.72 -17.61 14.94
N LYS A 813 -20.67 -18.29 15.57
CA LYS A 813 -21.25 -17.85 16.84
C LYS A 813 -20.78 -18.80 17.93
N ALA A 814 -19.94 -18.31 18.82
CA ALA A 814 -19.44 -19.07 19.94
C ALA A 814 -20.59 -19.62 20.82
N PRO A 815 -20.53 -20.88 21.28
CA PRO A 815 -21.57 -21.50 22.09
C PRO A 815 -21.62 -21.00 23.53
N MET A 816 -20.59 -20.27 24.00
CA MET A 816 -20.55 -19.66 25.32
C MET A 816 -20.45 -18.13 25.19
N SER A 817 -21.12 -17.41 26.06
CA SER A 817 -20.94 -15.96 26.24
C SER A 817 -19.55 -15.64 26.83
N THR A 818 -19.15 -14.37 26.71
CA THR A 818 -17.86 -13.89 27.27
C THR A 818 -17.74 -14.17 28.76
N ASP A 819 -18.78 -13.94 29.53
CA ASP A 819 -18.78 -14.18 31.01
C ASP A 819 -18.63 -15.68 31.32
N GLU A 820 -19.32 -16.56 30.56
CA GLU A 820 -19.27 -18.00 30.76
C GLU A 820 -17.89 -18.55 30.49
N TYR A 821 -17.28 -18.28 29.31
CA TYR A 821 -15.98 -18.86 29.03
C TYR A 821 -14.87 -18.24 29.89
N THR A 822 -14.93 -16.93 30.19
CA THR A 822 -13.93 -16.26 31.01
C THR A 822 -13.90 -16.84 32.42
N ALA A 823 -15.05 -17.24 32.97
CA ALA A 823 -15.12 -17.89 34.29
C ALA A 823 -14.41 -19.25 34.35
N LEU A 824 -14.29 -19.96 33.22
CA LEU A 824 -13.66 -21.28 33.11
C LEU A 824 -12.16 -21.24 32.80
N LEU A 825 -11.63 -20.12 32.25
CA LEU A 825 -10.23 -20.03 31.88
C LEU A 825 -9.23 -20.24 33.01
N PRO A 826 -9.47 -19.81 34.29
CA PRO A 826 -8.56 -20.14 35.38
C PRO A 826 -8.42 -21.67 35.60
N ALA A 827 -9.50 -22.42 35.50
CA ALA A 827 -9.45 -23.89 35.60
C ALA A 827 -8.71 -24.50 34.41
N TYR A 828 -8.94 -24.01 33.19
CA TYR A 828 -8.17 -24.42 32.00
C TYR A 828 -6.67 -24.16 32.19
N GLN A 829 -6.26 -23.00 32.73
CA GLN A 829 -4.86 -22.72 32.98
C GLN A 829 -4.22 -23.68 34.00
N VAL A 830 -4.92 -24.05 35.06
CA VAL A 830 -4.45 -25.08 36.03
C VAL A 830 -4.18 -26.40 35.30
N LEU A 831 -5.07 -26.80 34.40
CA LEU A 831 -4.90 -28.01 33.59
C LEU A 831 -3.64 -27.94 32.72
N VAL A 832 -3.41 -26.81 32.02
CA VAL A 832 -2.23 -26.58 31.17
C VAL A 832 -0.94 -26.63 31.99
N ASP A 833 -0.90 -25.97 33.15
CA ASP A 833 0.27 -25.94 34.06
C ASP A 833 0.57 -27.29 34.62
N ALA A 834 -0.45 -28.01 35.08
CA ALA A 834 -0.32 -29.36 35.62
C ALA A 834 0.19 -30.36 34.56
N ARG A 835 -0.30 -30.25 33.33
CA ARG A 835 0.18 -31.06 32.21
C ARG A 835 1.64 -30.79 31.86
N ALA A 836 2.05 -29.51 31.85
CA ALA A 836 3.44 -29.11 31.61
C ALA A 836 4.36 -29.69 32.72
N ALA A 837 3.92 -29.62 33.99
CA ALA A 837 4.63 -30.20 35.13
C ALA A 837 4.73 -31.74 35.00
N TYR A 838 3.64 -32.40 34.58
CA TYR A 838 3.63 -33.85 34.32
C TYR A 838 4.62 -34.25 33.23
N THR A 839 4.63 -33.56 32.10
CA THR A 839 5.55 -33.84 31.00
C THR A 839 7.01 -33.79 31.46
N LYS A 840 7.38 -32.74 32.21
CA LYS A 840 8.72 -32.59 32.78
C LYS A 840 9.06 -33.68 33.78
N ALA A 841 8.11 -34.05 34.66
CA ALA A 841 8.28 -35.12 35.64
C ALA A 841 8.43 -36.51 34.97
N TYR A 842 7.68 -36.74 33.87
CA TYR A 842 7.78 -37.96 33.08
C TYR A 842 9.15 -38.10 32.41
N GLU A 843 9.66 -37.05 31.79
CA GLU A 843 11.02 -37.05 31.20
C GLU A 843 12.07 -37.33 32.27
N THR A 844 11.98 -36.67 33.42
CA THR A 844 12.88 -36.91 34.56
C THR A 844 12.82 -38.36 35.09
N ALA A 845 11.61 -38.93 35.19
CA ALA A 845 11.43 -40.33 35.64
C ALA A 845 12.00 -41.35 34.62
N LEU A 846 11.90 -41.04 33.31
CA LEU A 846 12.51 -41.88 32.27
C LEU A 846 14.06 -41.83 32.36
N GLU A 847 14.63 -40.62 32.49
CA GLU A 847 16.06 -40.44 32.61
C GLU A 847 16.64 -41.11 33.88
N ALA A 848 15.88 -41.06 34.96
CA ALA A 848 16.26 -41.70 36.22
C ALA A 848 16.03 -43.23 36.22
N GLY A 849 15.39 -43.80 35.20
CA GLY A 849 15.05 -45.21 35.10
C GLY A 849 13.93 -45.65 36.06
N VAL A 850 13.18 -44.72 36.64
CA VAL A 850 11.98 -45.00 37.46
C VAL A 850 10.86 -45.55 36.57
N VAL A 851 10.70 -44.99 35.38
CA VAL A 851 9.81 -45.46 34.33
C VAL A 851 10.70 -46.01 33.19
N THR A 852 10.38 -47.22 32.72
CA THR A 852 11.18 -47.90 31.70
C THR A 852 10.50 -47.96 30.34
N GLU A 853 9.17 -47.84 30.30
CA GLU A 853 8.39 -47.82 29.07
C GLU A 853 8.24 -46.40 28.53
N LYS A 854 8.48 -46.24 27.23
CA LYS A 854 8.41 -44.95 26.53
C LYS A 854 7.00 -44.55 26.09
N THR A 855 6.01 -44.87 26.97
CA THR A 855 4.62 -44.42 26.79
C THR A 855 4.07 -43.86 28.08
N THR A 856 3.40 -42.73 28.01
CA THR A 856 2.77 -42.11 29.18
C THR A 856 1.66 -43.00 29.78
N GLN A 857 0.99 -43.80 28.98
CA GLN A 857 -0.03 -44.78 29.43
C GLN A 857 0.53 -45.80 30.44
N ALA A 858 1.82 -46.09 30.39
CA ALA A 858 2.51 -46.96 31.35
C ALA A 858 2.82 -46.29 32.69
N THR A 859 2.26 -45.12 32.96
CA THR A 859 2.53 -44.33 34.16
C THR A 859 1.27 -44.01 34.96
N ARG A 860 1.49 -43.76 36.25
CA ARG A 860 0.58 -43.05 37.15
C ARG A 860 1.24 -41.81 37.68
N ALA A 861 0.46 -40.78 38.07
CA ALA A 861 0.99 -39.56 38.59
C ALA A 861 0.32 -39.14 39.92
N GLU A 862 1.10 -38.47 40.76
CA GLU A 862 0.63 -37.80 41.96
C GLU A 862 0.77 -36.29 41.73
N VAL A 863 -0.35 -35.54 41.70
CA VAL A 863 -0.42 -34.11 41.46
C VAL A 863 -0.73 -33.40 42.77
N THR A 864 0.09 -32.44 43.14
CA THR A 864 -0.19 -31.53 44.25
C THR A 864 -0.57 -30.18 43.70
N LEU A 865 -1.72 -29.63 44.07
CA LEU A 865 -2.21 -28.33 43.68
C LEU A 865 -2.16 -27.36 44.87
N THR A 866 -2.03 -26.05 44.59
CA THR A 866 -2.26 -25.03 45.63
C THR A 866 -3.75 -24.99 46.00
N ALA A 867 -4.07 -24.42 47.16
CA ALA A 867 -5.47 -24.23 47.56
C ALA A 867 -6.26 -23.36 46.56
N GLU A 868 -5.63 -22.37 45.93
CA GLU A 868 -6.23 -21.53 44.88
C GLU A 868 -6.51 -22.37 43.62
N GLN A 869 -5.54 -23.15 43.16
CA GLN A 869 -5.70 -24.04 42.00
C GLN A 869 -6.77 -25.10 42.24
N ALA A 870 -6.75 -25.74 43.42
CA ALA A 870 -7.76 -26.71 43.80
C ALA A 870 -9.17 -26.09 43.85
N ALA A 871 -9.29 -24.83 44.33
CA ALA A 871 -10.57 -24.12 44.38
C ALA A 871 -11.10 -23.77 42.97
N SER A 872 -10.23 -23.46 42.02
CA SER A 872 -10.64 -23.16 40.62
C SER A 872 -11.20 -24.38 39.88
N ILE A 873 -10.81 -25.60 40.28
CA ILE A 873 -11.26 -26.87 39.68
C ILE A 873 -12.23 -27.65 40.57
N SER A 874 -12.56 -27.17 41.76
CA SER A 874 -13.29 -27.96 42.79
C SER A 874 -14.70 -28.38 42.40
N HIS A 875 -15.29 -27.71 41.42
CA HIS A 875 -16.63 -28.06 40.89
C HIS A 875 -16.58 -28.88 39.60
N ALA A 876 -15.40 -29.26 39.16
CA ALA A 876 -15.15 -29.62 37.80
C ALA A 876 -15.06 -31.12 37.53
N GLY A 877 -14.96 -32.00 38.47
CA GLY A 877 -14.81 -33.43 38.15
C GLY A 877 -13.71 -33.76 37.12
N LEU A 878 -12.65 -32.93 37.05
CA LEU A 878 -11.64 -33.02 35.98
C LEU A 878 -10.79 -34.27 36.09
N ASP A 879 -10.79 -35.10 35.04
CA ASP A 879 -9.93 -36.29 34.94
C ASP A 879 -8.53 -35.91 34.41
N PHE A 880 -7.59 -35.71 35.36
CA PHE A 880 -6.19 -35.46 35.00
C PHE A 880 -5.51 -36.64 34.30
N ALA A 881 -5.99 -37.88 34.52
CA ALA A 881 -5.40 -39.03 33.85
C ALA A 881 -5.64 -39.02 32.35
N GLU A 882 -6.83 -38.60 31.91
CA GLU A 882 -7.12 -38.35 30.51
C GLU A 882 -6.24 -37.22 29.96
N ALA A 883 -6.21 -36.08 30.65
CA ALA A 883 -5.45 -34.89 30.19
C ALA A 883 -3.94 -35.17 30.04
N PHE A 884 -3.37 -36.03 30.88
CA PHE A 884 -1.97 -36.46 30.87
C PHE A 884 -1.71 -37.64 29.94
N VAL A 885 -2.76 -38.34 29.53
CA VAL A 885 -2.67 -39.58 28.76
C VAL A 885 -1.92 -40.65 29.60
N CYS A 886 -2.25 -40.73 30.88
CA CYS A 886 -1.67 -41.74 31.80
C CYS A 886 -2.76 -42.62 32.41
N SER A 887 -2.39 -43.70 33.07
CA SER A 887 -3.38 -44.70 33.54
C SER A 887 -4.09 -44.27 34.81
N GLU A 888 -3.47 -43.45 35.67
CA GLU A 888 -4.04 -43.05 36.96
C GLU A 888 -3.42 -41.74 37.45
N VAL A 889 -4.24 -40.86 38.05
CA VAL A 889 -3.77 -39.65 38.73
C VAL A 889 -4.43 -39.55 40.12
N THR A 890 -3.61 -39.24 41.11
CA THR A 890 -4.07 -38.88 42.46
C THR A 890 -3.79 -37.40 42.69
N VAL A 891 -4.81 -36.63 43.10
CA VAL A 891 -4.70 -35.20 43.37
C VAL A 891 -4.72 -34.90 44.85
N SER A 892 -3.85 -34.03 45.33
CA SER A 892 -3.75 -33.59 46.72
C SER A 892 -3.53 -32.06 46.78
N GLU A 893 -3.79 -31.45 47.92
CA GLU A 893 -3.50 -30.02 48.17
C GLU A 893 -2.13 -29.86 48.84
N GLY A 894 -1.42 -28.78 48.50
CA GLY A 894 -0.13 -28.43 49.08
C GLY A 894 0.26 -26.95 48.88
N SER A 895 1.52 -26.63 49.09
CA SER A 895 2.02 -25.25 49.03
C SER A 895 2.37 -24.75 47.61
N GLU A 896 2.61 -25.68 46.66
CA GLU A 896 2.98 -25.41 45.30
C GLU A 896 2.54 -26.52 44.37
N LEU A 897 2.38 -26.16 43.06
CA LEU A 897 2.12 -27.15 42.03
C LEU A 897 3.33 -28.07 41.86
N SER A 898 3.12 -29.37 42.05
CA SER A 898 4.14 -30.38 41.78
C SER A 898 3.54 -31.67 41.25
N VAL A 899 4.32 -32.39 40.46
CA VAL A 899 3.91 -33.67 39.88
C VAL A 899 5.02 -34.69 40.06
N SER A 900 4.65 -35.88 40.57
CA SER A 900 5.55 -37.03 40.63
C SER A 900 5.00 -38.15 39.75
N VAL A 901 5.89 -38.85 39.03
CA VAL A 901 5.51 -39.87 38.04
C VAL A 901 6.13 -41.22 38.44
N TYR A 902 5.31 -42.25 38.39
CA TYR A 902 5.66 -43.63 38.77
C TYR A 902 5.15 -44.60 37.69
N PRO A 903 5.64 -45.89 37.67
CA PRO A 903 5.05 -46.92 36.84
C PRO A 903 3.56 -47.11 37.16
N ALA A 904 2.77 -47.38 36.11
CA ALA A 904 1.34 -47.64 36.28
C ALA A 904 1.09 -48.93 37.09
N ASN A 905 -0.08 -48.99 37.71
CA ASN A 905 -0.58 -50.20 38.36
C ASN A 905 -1.32 -51.07 37.32
N GLY A 906 -1.34 -52.42 37.55
CA GLY A 906 -2.06 -53.36 36.70
C GLY A 906 -1.30 -53.79 35.45
N GLU A 907 -2.05 -54.29 34.46
CA GLU A 907 -1.52 -54.80 33.19
C GLU A 907 -2.11 -54.02 32.01
N ARG A 908 -1.42 -54.02 30.85
CA ARG A 908 -1.86 -53.34 29.67
C ARG A 908 -3.05 -53.99 29.00
N CYS A 909 -4.15 -53.26 28.86
CA CYS A 909 -5.33 -53.73 28.14
C CYS A 909 -5.01 -53.88 26.66
N ASP A 910 -5.38 -55.04 26.05
CA ASP A 910 -5.09 -55.33 24.64
C ASP A 910 -5.85 -54.42 23.64
N ARG A 911 -6.92 -53.72 24.08
CA ARG A 911 -7.73 -52.85 23.21
C ARG A 911 -7.40 -51.37 23.38
N CYS A 912 -7.41 -50.84 24.61
CA CYS A 912 -7.18 -49.38 24.83
C CYS A 912 -5.74 -49.00 25.21
N TRP A 913 -4.91 -50.04 25.58
CA TRP A 913 -3.50 -49.91 25.97
C TRP A 913 -3.24 -49.21 27.32
N ASN A 914 -4.29 -48.81 28.03
CA ASN A 914 -4.14 -48.31 29.39
C ASN A 914 -3.85 -49.46 30.33
N TYR A 915 -3.12 -49.22 31.43
CA TYR A 915 -2.78 -50.17 32.45
C TYR A 915 -3.88 -50.18 33.51
N ARG A 916 -4.52 -51.32 33.67
CA ARG A 916 -5.67 -51.50 34.55
C ARG A 916 -5.74 -52.94 35.04
N GLU A 917 -6.65 -53.22 35.97
CA GLU A 917 -7.03 -54.56 36.25
C GLU A 917 -7.78 -55.18 35.05
N LEU A 918 -7.38 -56.36 34.63
CA LEU A 918 -7.90 -57.03 33.42
C LEU A 918 -8.75 -58.27 33.75
N GLY A 919 -9.74 -58.54 32.91
CA GLY A 919 -10.49 -59.82 32.86
C GLY A 919 -9.69 -60.91 32.18
N GLU A 920 -10.31 -62.14 32.14
CA GLU A 920 -9.74 -63.32 31.48
C GLU A 920 -9.52 -63.10 29.94
N ASP A 921 -10.21 -62.20 29.37
CA ASP A 921 -10.09 -61.75 27.97
C ASP A 921 -8.97 -60.75 27.70
N HIS A 922 -8.15 -60.43 28.70
CA HIS A 922 -7.11 -59.39 28.64
C HIS A 922 -7.64 -57.97 28.34
N LEU A 923 -8.90 -57.67 28.63
CA LEU A 923 -9.53 -56.36 28.53
C LEU A 923 -9.76 -55.79 29.95
N CYS A 924 -9.66 -54.42 30.01
CA CYS A 924 -10.17 -53.72 31.18
C CYS A 924 -11.72 -53.70 31.14
N HIS A 925 -12.36 -53.44 32.27
CA HIS A 925 -13.82 -53.46 32.44
C HIS A 925 -14.54 -52.68 31.36
N ARG A 926 -14.10 -51.41 31.09
CA ARG A 926 -14.67 -50.55 30.02
C ARG A 926 -14.61 -51.20 28.63
N CYS A 927 -13.45 -51.75 28.27
CA CYS A 927 -13.28 -52.36 26.95
C CYS A 927 -14.04 -53.68 26.82
N HIS A 928 -14.17 -54.45 27.91
CA HIS A 928 -14.99 -55.63 27.97
C HIS A 928 -16.46 -55.29 27.67
N ASP A 929 -17.04 -54.31 28.36
CA ASP A 929 -18.44 -53.92 28.21
C ASP A 929 -18.77 -53.40 26.79
N VAL A 930 -17.81 -52.80 26.11
CA VAL A 930 -18.00 -52.29 24.72
C VAL A 930 -17.94 -53.45 23.70
N VAL A 931 -17.19 -54.54 23.98
CA VAL A 931 -16.98 -55.64 23.03
C VAL A 931 -17.95 -56.80 23.30
N ALA A 932 -18.45 -56.93 24.56
CA ALA A 932 -19.44 -57.92 24.91
C ALA A 932 -20.78 -57.64 24.24
#